data_fa56dd4ee265dd67280a2191b9aaa915
#
_entry.id   fa56dd4ee265dd67280a2191b9aaa915
#
_cell.length_a   1.000
_cell.length_b   1.000
_cell.length_c   1.000
_cell.angle_alpha   90.00
_cell.angle_beta   90.00
_cell.angle_gamma   90.00
#
_symmetry.space_group_name_H-M   'P 1'
#
loop_
_entity.id
_entity.type
_entity.pdbx_description
1 polymer ?
#
loop_
_entity_poly.entity_id
_entity_poly.type
_entity_poly.pdbx_seq_one_letter_code
_entity_poly.pdbx_strand_id
1 'polypeptide(L)'
;MRFERYGIGIAKGLSVTLRNLLRGPITTQYPEQKLDISRRSRGTKLAWDEDKCIGCYTCARSCPISVIEIETPETAVQGEIVAPCHDTCPAGVDAARYVRLIAQGKFADALAVIRERIPFPSVCGFICAHPCEDKCNRGKIDQPITIRALKRFAWEHDNGLWRQKGKQLPPTGKKVAIVGAGPAGLTAGYYLAKQGHKVTAFESLSIVGGMIRVGIPDYRLPPRIIDDEIDEIKRVGVEIKLNTKVESVDKLLKDGYDAVLIAVGAHRGVKIPLPGSDLDGILIATDFLRDVALGKPVKVGKRVVVIGGGNVGFDCARTSLRLGAEEVRVACLESRRGMLASAEEIEEGEHEGVLVHPSHSFTKITGDNGHVSGVECLDVRSFAFDKDGKLQVDSIPGSEHILPADTIIFAVGQWAELGLVEGMDEIKTVRGRTIEVDEETKATGKKGVFAAGDAVTGTDLVITAIAAGRKAAIAMDKYLGGDGDIDEVLAPVEAMPTRVEGPREAFRPEIPFIPLKERLSTFKGVELSLEEQLAVEEAERCLRCDLAYHPEKYQVDTRKCIFCGLCVESCPFDALFLGYVYEQAAYRNQELVLQKEDIKRDEKVPPSGYYHPEVAENLPKQTLLVYNEKKGKGKA
;
A
#
# COMPACT_ATOMS: atom_id res chain seq x y z
N MET A 1 36.81 49.32 60.46
CA MET A 1 35.92 49.53 59.29
C MET A 1 36.74 49.28 58.02
N ARG A 2 36.34 48.27 57.19
CA ARG A 2 37.14 47.78 56.08
C ARG A 2 36.95 48.67 54.83
N PHE A 3 37.87 49.63 54.65
CA PHE A 3 37.92 50.47 53.43
C PHE A 3 38.57 49.79 52.23
N GLU A 4 39.19 48.62 52.43
CA GLU A 4 39.92 47.90 51.35
C GLU A 4 39.05 47.23 50.25
N ARG A 5 37.72 47.15 50.42
CA ARG A 5 36.87 46.50 49.45
C ARG A 5 36.20 47.41 48.39
N TYR A 6 36.23 48.75 48.66
CA TYR A 6 35.59 49.71 47.72
C TYR A 6 36.34 49.84 46.39
N GLY A 7 37.65 49.83 46.40
CA GLY A 7 38.47 49.94 45.19
C GLY A 7 38.36 48.72 44.27
N ILE A 8 38.23 47.51 44.82
CA ILE A 8 38.16 46.28 44.10
C ILE A 8 36.78 46.18 43.34
N GLY A 9 35.71 46.69 43.95
CA GLY A 9 34.38 46.72 43.31
C GLY A 9 34.37 47.65 42.10
N ILE A 10 34.95 48.85 42.21
CA ILE A 10 35.10 49.82 41.13
C ILE A 10 35.99 49.26 40.02
N ALA A 11 37.12 48.66 40.37
CA ALA A 11 38.01 48.04 39.39
C ALA A 11 37.36 46.88 38.64
N LYS A 12 36.57 46.02 39.31
CA LYS A 12 35.78 44.97 38.68
C LYS A 12 34.70 45.55 37.77
N GLY A 13 33.99 46.60 38.19
CA GLY A 13 32.99 47.29 37.38
C GLY A 13 33.60 47.87 36.11
N LEU A 14 34.69 48.60 36.25
CA LEU A 14 35.43 49.15 35.10
C LEU A 14 35.96 48.06 34.16
N SER A 15 36.47 46.95 34.70
CA SER A 15 36.91 45.81 33.89
C SER A 15 35.76 45.18 33.09
N VAL A 16 34.57 45.06 33.67
CA VAL A 16 33.36 44.56 32.93
C VAL A 16 32.96 45.56 31.84
N THR A 17 32.94 46.86 32.15
CA THR A 17 32.61 47.91 31.21
C THR A 17 33.64 47.97 30.07
N LEU A 18 34.93 47.90 30.36
CA LEU A 18 36.00 47.86 29.38
C LEU A 18 35.89 46.59 28.50
N ARG A 19 35.60 45.42 29.11
CA ARG A 19 35.39 44.18 28.35
C ARG A 19 34.20 44.28 27.43
N ASN A 20 33.12 44.93 27.85
CA ASN A 20 31.93 45.13 27.01
C ASN A 20 32.16 46.19 25.94
N LEU A 21 32.97 47.19 26.20
CA LEU A 21 33.40 48.20 25.20
C LEU A 21 34.28 47.59 24.11
N LEU A 22 35.14 46.63 24.46
CA LEU A 22 35.99 45.88 23.54
C LEU A 22 35.28 44.72 22.85
N ARG A 23 34.14 44.32 23.34
CA ARG A 23 33.23 43.39 22.63
C ARG A 23 32.52 44.12 21.53
N GLY A 24 32.55 43.61 20.33
CA GLY A 24 31.71 44.11 19.27
C GLY A 24 30.21 44.09 19.62
N PRO A 25 29.36 44.76 18.92
CA PRO A 25 27.93 44.84 19.17
C PRO A 25 27.31 43.41 19.32
N ILE A 26 26.56 43.18 20.39
CA ILE A 26 25.85 41.93 20.65
C ILE A 26 24.50 41.90 19.90
N THR A 27 24.00 43.08 19.58
CA THR A 27 22.75 43.28 18.87
C THR A 27 23.00 43.35 17.35
N THR A 28 22.11 42.78 16.56
CA THR A 28 22.09 42.94 15.12
C THR A 28 21.64 44.35 14.77
N GLN A 29 22.40 45.03 13.95
CA GLN A 29 22.06 46.41 13.51
C GLN A 29 21.15 46.29 12.28
N TYR A 30 19.88 46.06 12.53
CA TYR A 30 18.86 46.04 11.50
C TYR A 30 18.53 47.48 11.05
N PRO A 31 18.36 47.77 9.73
CA PRO A 31 18.25 46.79 8.62
C PRO A 31 19.59 46.46 7.92
N GLU A 32 20.69 47.10 8.31
CA GLU A 32 22.03 46.95 7.66
C GLU A 32 22.60 45.53 7.90
N GLN A 33 22.25 44.93 9.03
CA GLN A 33 22.60 43.57 9.37
C GLN A 33 21.33 42.76 9.58
N LYS A 34 21.21 41.63 8.89
CA LYS A 34 20.10 40.69 9.04
C LYS A 34 20.59 39.39 9.68
N LEU A 35 19.78 38.83 10.56
CA LEU A 35 20.01 37.49 11.10
C LEU A 35 19.65 36.45 10.04
N ASP A 36 20.52 35.45 9.88
CA ASP A 36 20.15 34.25 9.15
C ASP A 36 19.09 33.46 9.95
N ILE A 37 17.90 33.36 9.40
CA ILE A 37 16.80 32.63 10.01
C ILE A 37 16.87 31.17 9.62
N SER A 38 16.62 30.28 10.57
CA SER A 38 16.51 28.85 10.30
C SER A 38 15.45 28.58 9.23
N ARG A 39 15.77 27.76 8.24
CA ARG A 39 14.81 27.27 7.22
C ARG A 39 13.69 26.45 7.83
N ARG A 40 13.76 26.07 9.10
CA ARG A 40 12.67 25.45 9.88
C ARG A 40 11.70 26.48 10.42
N SER A 41 12.04 27.76 10.43
CA SER A 41 11.18 28.82 10.92
C SER A 41 10.06 29.12 9.92
N ARG A 42 8.85 29.32 10.45
CA ARG A 42 7.72 29.78 9.68
C ARG A 42 7.87 31.28 9.35
N GLY A 43 8.06 31.62 8.10
CA GLY A 43 8.07 33.00 7.64
C GLY A 43 6.69 33.47 7.19
N THR A 44 6.64 34.66 6.59
CA THR A 44 5.39 35.31 6.16
C THR A 44 5.20 35.29 4.63
N LYS A 45 6.19 34.86 3.86
CA LYS A 45 6.06 34.78 2.41
C LYS A 45 5.39 33.46 2.04
N LEU A 46 4.22 33.53 1.42
CA LEU A 46 3.55 32.38 0.83
C LEU A 46 4.20 32.07 -0.53
N ALA A 47 4.42 30.77 -0.81
CA ALA A 47 4.84 30.27 -2.11
C ALA A 47 3.81 29.26 -2.62
N TRP A 48 3.49 29.30 -3.89
CA TRP A 48 2.50 28.46 -4.56
C TRP A 48 3.14 27.70 -5.72
N ASP A 49 2.92 26.39 -5.73
CA ASP A 49 3.38 25.46 -6.75
C ASP A 49 2.23 25.22 -7.74
N GLU A 50 2.33 25.83 -8.92
CA GLU A 50 1.30 25.76 -9.94
C GLU A 50 1.10 24.35 -10.47
N ASP A 51 2.18 23.58 -10.61
CA ASP A 51 2.15 22.22 -11.16
C ASP A 51 1.43 21.22 -10.25
N LYS A 52 1.44 21.50 -8.94
CA LYS A 52 0.73 20.66 -7.94
C LYS A 52 -0.68 21.14 -7.66
N CYS A 53 -1.02 22.36 -8.00
CA CYS A 53 -2.32 22.94 -7.67
C CYS A 53 -3.39 22.49 -8.66
N ILE A 54 -4.38 21.75 -8.18
CA ILE A 54 -5.52 21.32 -9.00
C ILE A 54 -6.75 22.25 -8.89
N GLY A 55 -6.65 23.38 -8.22
CA GLY A 55 -7.75 24.32 -8.08
C GLY A 55 -8.91 23.85 -7.17
N CYS A 56 -8.66 23.01 -6.17
CA CYS A 56 -9.68 22.39 -5.32
C CYS A 56 -10.32 23.33 -4.27
N TYR A 57 -9.83 24.55 -4.10
CA TYR A 57 -10.30 25.58 -3.15
C TYR A 57 -10.17 25.25 -1.66
N THR A 58 -9.56 24.13 -1.29
CA THR A 58 -9.42 23.74 0.13
C THR A 58 -8.71 24.83 0.94
N CYS A 59 -7.62 25.41 0.41
CA CYS A 59 -6.88 26.49 1.06
C CYS A 59 -7.72 27.77 1.25
N ALA A 60 -8.57 28.13 0.29
CA ALA A 60 -9.44 29.30 0.39
C ALA A 60 -10.53 29.10 1.45
N ARG A 61 -11.13 27.90 1.52
CA ARG A 61 -12.14 27.55 2.54
C ARG A 61 -11.56 27.43 3.94
N SER A 62 -10.36 26.91 4.07
CA SER A 62 -9.67 26.78 5.36
C SER A 62 -9.13 28.10 5.90
N CYS A 63 -9.20 29.18 5.10
CA CYS A 63 -8.76 30.50 5.54
C CYS A 63 -9.83 31.15 6.43
N PRO A 64 -9.59 31.32 7.75
CA PRO A 64 -10.62 31.81 8.69
C PRO A 64 -11.04 33.27 8.43
N ILE A 65 -10.25 33.99 7.65
CA ILE A 65 -10.47 35.40 7.33
C ILE A 65 -10.63 35.66 5.83
N SER A 66 -10.80 34.59 5.02
CA SER A 66 -11.13 34.63 3.59
C SER A 66 -10.25 35.57 2.75
N VAL A 67 -8.94 35.49 2.93
CA VAL A 67 -7.96 36.32 2.20
C VAL A 67 -7.43 35.70 0.92
N ILE A 68 -7.80 34.46 0.63
CA ILE A 68 -7.39 33.72 -0.57
C ILE A 68 -8.56 33.71 -1.55
N GLU A 69 -8.33 34.24 -2.73
CA GLU A 69 -9.29 34.26 -3.82
C GLU A 69 -8.74 33.46 -4.99
N ILE A 70 -9.52 32.51 -5.49
CA ILE A 70 -9.15 31.60 -6.59
C ILE A 70 -10.26 31.66 -7.63
N GLU A 71 -9.88 31.82 -8.90
CA GLU A 71 -10.76 31.63 -10.04
C GLU A 71 -10.18 30.53 -10.93
N THR A 72 -10.99 29.57 -11.32
CA THR A 72 -10.60 28.44 -12.17
C THR A 72 -11.53 28.36 -13.38
N PRO A 73 -11.08 27.79 -14.51
CA PRO A 73 -11.95 27.51 -15.64
C PRO A 73 -13.08 26.54 -15.24
N GLU A 74 -14.17 26.59 -16.02
CA GLU A 74 -15.32 25.68 -15.80
C GLU A 74 -15.00 24.22 -16.16
N THR A 75 -14.07 24.01 -17.10
CA THR A 75 -13.68 22.67 -17.58
C THR A 75 -12.30 22.28 -17.05
N ALA A 76 -12.17 21.03 -16.61
CA ALA A 76 -10.91 20.47 -16.19
C ALA A 76 -10.01 20.14 -17.40
N VAL A 77 -8.69 20.18 -17.18
CA VAL A 77 -7.72 19.56 -18.08
C VAL A 77 -7.56 18.09 -17.66
N GLN A 78 -7.81 17.18 -18.60
CA GLN A 78 -7.72 15.73 -18.35
C GLN A 78 -6.37 15.18 -18.86
N GLY A 79 -5.78 14.26 -18.10
CA GLY A 79 -4.61 13.48 -18.53
C GLY A 79 -3.25 14.09 -18.19
N GLU A 80 -3.17 15.30 -17.64
CA GLU A 80 -1.90 15.89 -17.21
C GLU A 80 -1.48 15.44 -15.80
N ILE A 81 -2.43 15.02 -14.97
CA ILE A 81 -2.17 14.59 -13.60
C ILE A 81 -2.69 13.16 -13.41
N VAL A 82 -1.81 12.29 -12.94
CA VAL A 82 -2.19 10.94 -12.51
C VAL A 82 -2.58 10.98 -11.04
N ALA A 83 -3.79 10.54 -10.71
CA ALA A 83 -4.24 10.49 -9.32
C ALA A 83 -3.36 9.54 -8.50
N PRO A 84 -2.96 9.89 -7.24
CA PRO A 84 -2.12 9.03 -6.40
C PRO A 84 -2.67 7.61 -6.21
N CYS A 85 -4.00 7.46 -6.15
CA CYS A 85 -4.64 6.15 -6.03
C CYS A 85 -4.50 5.28 -7.30
N HIS A 86 -4.37 5.90 -8.48
CA HIS A 86 -4.06 5.21 -9.74
C HIS A 86 -2.58 4.83 -9.79
N ASP A 87 -1.69 5.79 -9.53
CA ASP A 87 -0.23 5.60 -9.59
C ASP A 87 0.25 4.53 -8.59
N THR A 88 -0.32 4.50 -7.41
CA THR A 88 0.03 3.50 -6.37
C THR A 88 -0.52 2.10 -6.67
N CYS A 89 -1.52 1.96 -7.53
CA CYS A 89 -2.08 0.65 -7.86
C CYS A 89 -1.10 -0.16 -8.71
N PRO A 90 -0.58 -1.32 -8.25
CA PRO A 90 0.37 -2.12 -9.04
C PRO A 90 -0.16 -2.51 -10.43
N ALA A 91 -1.48 -2.70 -10.56
CA ALA A 91 -2.13 -3.04 -11.83
C ALA A 91 -2.60 -1.82 -12.64
N GLY A 92 -2.39 -0.59 -12.13
CA GLY A 92 -2.79 0.65 -12.81
C GLY A 92 -4.30 0.78 -12.99
N VAL A 93 -5.10 0.37 -12.00
CA VAL A 93 -6.57 0.56 -12.04
C VAL A 93 -6.89 2.02 -11.78
N ASP A 94 -7.64 2.66 -12.66
CA ASP A 94 -8.04 4.05 -12.52
C ASP A 94 -9.15 4.22 -11.46
N ALA A 95 -8.72 4.33 -10.20
CA ALA A 95 -9.62 4.43 -9.07
C ALA A 95 -10.41 5.75 -9.07
N ALA A 96 -9.79 6.86 -9.43
CA ALA A 96 -10.46 8.16 -9.48
C ALA A 96 -11.62 8.16 -10.50
N ARG A 97 -11.42 7.52 -11.66
CA ARG A 97 -12.43 7.42 -12.71
C ARG A 97 -13.61 6.55 -12.30
N TYR A 98 -13.39 5.32 -11.77
CA TYR A 98 -14.53 4.49 -11.40
C TYR A 98 -15.27 5.00 -10.16
N VAL A 99 -14.59 5.62 -9.19
CA VAL A 99 -15.23 6.28 -8.04
C VAL A 99 -16.13 7.43 -8.53
N ARG A 100 -15.66 8.25 -9.45
CA ARG A 100 -16.46 9.32 -10.07
C ARG A 100 -17.70 8.78 -10.76
N LEU A 101 -17.60 7.65 -11.48
CA LEU A 101 -18.75 7.02 -12.14
C LEU A 101 -19.77 6.50 -11.12
N ILE A 102 -19.33 5.98 -9.97
CA ILE A 102 -20.22 5.59 -8.87
C ILE A 102 -20.98 6.82 -8.36
N ALA A 103 -20.29 7.95 -8.11
CA ALA A 103 -20.92 9.22 -7.69
C ALA A 103 -21.98 9.72 -8.71
N GLN A 104 -21.90 9.31 -9.97
CA GLN A 104 -22.86 9.64 -11.02
C GLN A 104 -23.98 8.60 -11.18
N GLY A 105 -24.03 7.55 -10.37
CA GLY A 105 -24.97 6.44 -10.50
C GLY A 105 -24.67 5.50 -11.68
N LYS A 106 -23.48 5.58 -12.29
CA LYS A 106 -23.06 4.79 -13.45
C LYS A 106 -22.26 3.56 -13.02
N PHE A 107 -22.86 2.69 -12.24
CA PHE A 107 -22.18 1.58 -11.56
C PHE A 107 -21.58 0.56 -12.52
N ALA A 108 -22.31 0.21 -13.59
CA ALA A 108 -21.81 -0.73 -14.59
C ALA A 108 -20.62 -0.17 -15.40
N ASP A 109 -20.62 1.14 -15.70
CA ASP A 109 -19.46 1.79 -16.33
C ASP A 109 -18.26 1.85 -15.38
N ALA A 110 -18.51 2.01 -14.08
CA ALA A 110 -17.47 1.94 -13.06
C ALA A 110 -16.78 0.56 -13.05
N LEU A 111 -17.55 -0.52 -13.11
CA LEU A 111 -16.99 -1.87 -13.25
C LEU A 111 -16.22 -2.04 -14.57
N ALA A 112 -16.71 -1.49 -15.66
CA ALA A 112 -16.02 -1.54 -16.94
C ALA A 112 -14.62 -0.91 -16.87
N VAL A 113 -14.47 0.26 -16.19
CA VAL A 113 -13.16 0.89 -15.93
C VAL A 113 -12.23 -0.05 -15.14
N ILE A 114 -12.74 -0.74 -14.13
CA ILE A 114 -11.93 -1.67 -13.35
C ILE A 114 -11.45 -2.83 -14.22
N ARG A 115 -12.33 -3.38 -15.08
CA ARG A 115 -12.01 -4.49 -15.96
C ARG A 115 -11.06 -4.12 -17.11
N GLU A 116 -10.90 -2.85 -17.45
CA GLU A 116 -9.86 -2.40 -18.38
C GLU A 116 -8.45 -2.84 -17.93
N ARG A 117 -8.25 -3.06 -16.64
CA ARG A 117 -6.93 -3.35 -16.08
C ARG A 117 -6.80 -4.70 -15.35
N ILE A 118 -7.88 -5.26 -14.84
CA ILE A 118 -7.82 -6.49 -14.05
C ILE A 118 -8.97 -7.45 -14.39
N PRO A 119 -8.70 -8.76 -14.53
CA PRO A 119 -9.76 -9.75 -14.72
C PRO A 119 -10.42 -10.21 -13.41
N PHE A 120 -9.94 -9.73 -12.24
CA PHE A 120 -10.42 -10.09 -10.92
C PHE A 120 -10.95 -8.90 -10.11
N PRO A 121 -11.91 -8.11 -10.61
CA PRO A 121 -12.45 -6.95 -9.87
C PRO A 121 -13.10 -7.34 -8.57
N SER A 122 -13.89 -8.43 -8.54
CA SER A 122 -14.57 -8.90 -7.33
C SER A 122 -13.56 -9.34 -6.27
N VAL A 123 -12.62 -10.22 -6.61
CA VAL A 123 -11.58 -10.69 -5.69
C VAL A 123 -10.85 -9.49 -5.06
N CYS A 124 -10.45 -8.51 -5.88
CA CYS A 124 -9.82 -7.29 -5.37
C CYS A 124 -10.79 -6.43 -4.53
N GLY A 125 -12.09 -6.45 -4.80
CA GLY A 125 -13.10 -5.77 -4.00
C GLY A 125 -13.25 -6.36 -2.59
N PHE A 126 -13.03 -7.67 -2.45
CA PHE A 126 -13.13 -8.37 -1.16
C PHE A 126 -11.83 -8.34 -0.35
N ILE A 127 -10.67 -8.60 -0.98
CA ILE A 127 -9.43 -8.92 -0.23
C ILE A 127 -8.19 -8.09 -0.59
N CYS A 128 -8.32 -7.09 -1.47
CA CYS A 128 -7.17 -6.24 -1.78
C CYS A 128 -6.72 -5.47 -0.54
N ALA A 129 -5.41 -5.47 -0.26
CA ALA A 129 -4.83 -4.65 0.81
C ALA A 129 -4.81 -3.14 0.50
N HIS A 130 -5.48 -2.71 -0.55
CA HIS A 130 -5.82 -1.35 -0.99
C HIS A 130 -4.72 -0.26 -0.80
N PRO A 131 -3.49 -0.43 -1.31
CA PRO A 131 -2.43 0.58 -1.20
C PRO A 131 -2.84 1.94 -1.79
N CYS A 132 -3.85 1.96 -2.65
CA CYS A 132 -4.46 3.17 -3.19
C CYS A 132 -5.18 4.02 -2.12
N GLU A 133 -5.71 3.42 -1.05
CA GLU A 133 -6.32 4.14 0.07
C GLU A 133 -5.25 4.81 0.94
N ASP A 134 -4.11 4.14 1.17
CA ASP A 134 -2.98 4.68 1.95
C ASP A 134 -2.41 5.96 1.34
N LYS A 135 -2.48 6.10 0.01
CA LYS A 135 -2.01 7.27 -0.73
C LYS A 135 -3.11 8.23 -1.15
N CYS A 136 -4.33 7.99 -0.72
CA CYS A 136 -5.46 8.85 -1.04
C CYS A 136 -5.30 10.24 -0.39
N ASN A 137 -5.23 11.30 -1.20
CA ASN A 137 -5.09 12.67 -0.71
C ASN A 137 -6.25 13.10 0.20
N ARG A 138 -7.42 12.45 0.11
CA ARG A 138 -8.52 12.70 1.03
C ARG A 138 -8.15 12.41 2.48
N GLY A 139 -7.27 11.42 2.72
CA GLY A 139 -6.75 11.10 4.03
C GLY A 139 -5.96 12.22 4.72
N LYS A 140 -5.52 13.25 3.96
CA LYS A 140 -4.89 14.45 4.52
C LYS A 140 -5.90 15.47 5.05
N ILE A 141 -7.18 15.32 4.72
CA ILE A 141 -8.26 16.21 5.14
C ILE A 141 -9.03 15.59 6.30
N ASP A 142 -9.49 14.36 6.12
CA ASP A 142 -10.23 13.59 7.10
C ASP A 142 -9.86 12.09 7.05
N GLN A 143 -10.52 11.29 6.21
CA GLN A 143 -10.27 9.87 6.03
C GLN A 143 -10.20 9.53 4.54
N PRO A 144 -9.32 8.58 4.11
CA PRO A 144 -9.23 8.18 2.71
C PRO A 144 -10.56 7.62 2.20
N ILE A 145 -10.78 7.69 0.90
CA ILE A 145 -11.94 7.08 0.24
C ILE A 145 -11.88 5.56 0.39
N THR A 146 -13.02 4.93 0.66
CA THR A 146 -13.17 3.47 0.79
C THR A 146 -13.14 2.80 -0.59
N ILE A 147 -12.00 2.89 -1.27
CA ILE A 147 -11.82 2.51 -2.69
C ILE A 147 -12.08 1.02 -2.91
N ARG A 148 -11.65 0.16 -1.97
CA ARG A 148 -11.85 -1.29 -2.02
C ARG A 148 -13.34 -1.65 -1.97
N ALA A 149 -14.08 -1.09 -1.02
CA ALA A 149 -15.51 -1.37 -0.88
C ALA A 149 -16.33 -0.82 -2.07
N LEU A 150 -15.95 0.35 -2.60
CA LEU A 150 -16.56 0.89 -3.83
C LEU A 150 -16.28 0.01 -5.06
N LYS A 151 -15.12 -0.64 -5.13
CA LYS A 151 -14.82 -1.62 -6.19
C LYS A 151 -15.73 -2.84 -6.09
N ARG A 152 -15.95 -3.36 -4.87
CA ARG A 152 -16.90 -4.44 -4.61
C ARG A 152 -18.31 -4.04 -4.98
N PHE A 153 -18.74 -2.87 -4.55
CA PHE A 153 -20.05 -2.30 -4.88
C PHE A 153 -20.27 -2.23 -6.40
N ALA A 154 -19.29 -1.72 -7.17
CA ALA A 154 -19.39 -1.66 -8.64
C ALA A 154 -19.53 -3.06 -9.26
N TRP A 155 -18.83 -4.07 -8.75
CA TRP A 155 -18.96 -5.44 -9.23
C TRP A 155 -20.34 -6.05 -8.92
N GLU A 156 -20.90 -5.81 -7.76
CA GLU A 156 -22.24 -6.28 -7.39
C GLU A 156 -23.35 -5.67 -8.24
N HIS A 157 -23.09 -4.56 -8.95
CA HIS A 157 -23.98 -3.89 -9.88
C HIS A 157 -23.61 -4.13 -11.36
N ASP A 158 -22.93 -5.27 -11.66
CA ASP A 158 -22.58 -5.65 -13.04
C ASP A 158 -23.84 -5.94 -13.87
N ASN A 159 -23.93 -5.29 -15.03
CA ASN A 159 -24.96 -5.58 -16.04
C ASN A 159 -24.41 -6.33 -17.27
N GLY A 160 -23.13 -6.65 -17.28
CA GLY A 160 -22.45 -7.39 -18.35
C GLY A 160 -22.21 -6.64 -19.65
N LEU A 161 -22.62 -5.37 -19.78
CA LEU A 161 -22.50 -4.61 -21.03
C LEU A 161 -21.06 -4.37 -21.47
N TRP A 162 -20.10 -4.31 -20.55
CA TRP A 162 -18.67 -4.16 -20.85
C TRP A 162 -18.13 -5.27 -21.77
N ARG A 163 -18.72 -6.48 -21.72
CA ARG A 163 -18.32 -7.62 -22.57
C ARG A 163 -18.48 -7.34 -24.06
N GLN A 164 -19.43 -6.49 -24.43
CA GLN A 164 -19.67 -6.12 -25.83
C GLN A 164 -18.57 -5.26 -26.46
N LYS A 165 -17.79 -4.58 -25.61
CA LYS A 165 -16.66 -3.73 -26.00
C LYS A 165 -15.31 -4.43 -25.88
N GLY A 166 -15.29 -5.63 -25.29
CA GLY A 166 -14.07 -6.40 -25.13
C GLY A 166 -13.46 -6.82 -26.47
N LYS A 167 -12.15 -6.62 -26.62
CA LYS A 167 -11.40 -7.08 -27.79
C LYS A 167 -11.22 -8.61 -27.72
N GLN A 168 -11.37 -9.28 -28.85
CA GLN A 168 -10.99 -10.68 -29.07
C GLN A 168 -10.34 -10.76 -30.43
N LEU A 169 -9.02 -10.93 -30.49
CA LEU A 169 -8.30 -10.97 -31.76
C LEU A 169 -8.41 -12.36 -32.42
N PRO A 170 -8.22 -12.45 -33.75
CA PRO A 170 -8.22 -13.71 -34.47
C PRO A 170 -7.14 -14.66 -33.95
N PRO A 171 -7.31 -15.99 -34.11
CA PRO A 171 -6.32 -16.98 -33.69
C PRO A 171 -4.95 -16.74 -34.36
N THR A 172 -3.89 -16.64 -33.54
CA THR A 172 -2.52 -16.48 -34.01
C THR A 172 -1.84 -17.79 -34.40
N GLY A 173 -2.43 -18.92 -34.05
CA GLY A 173 -1.82 -20.24 -34.20
C GLY A 173 -0.76 -20.57 -33.12
N LYS A 174 -0.41 -19.65 -32.24
CA LYS A 174 0.55 -19.84 -31.18
C LYS A 174 -0.08 -20.50 -29.95
N LYS A 175 0.69 -21.38 -29.29
CA LYS A 175 0.28 -22.13 -28.10
C LYS A 175 1.07 -21.69 -26.89
N VAL A 176 0.39 -21.36 -25.83
CA VAL A 176 0.97 -20.94 -24.56
C VAL A 176 0.59 -21.91 -23.46
N ALA A 177 1.59 -22.39 -22.71
CA ALA A 177 1.40 -23.14 -21.48
C ALA A 177 1.56 -22.22 -20.26
N ILE A 178 0.64 -22.31 -19.32
CA ILE A 178 0.73 -21.63 -18.02
C ILE A 178 0.80 -22.68 -16.93
N VAL A 179 1.82 -22.64 -16.10
CA VAL A 179 2.01 -23.58 -14.99
C VAL A 179 1.57 -22.89 -13.70
N GLY A 180 0.38 -23.25 -13.23
CA GLY A 180 -0.30 -22.67 -12.07
C GLY A 180 -1.47 -21.78 -12.46
N ALA A 181 -2.69 -22.14 -12.00
CA ALA A 181 -3.93 -21.42 -12.23
C ALA A 181 -4.29 -20.51 -11.03
N GLY A 182 -3.30 -19.78 -10.50
CA GLY A 182 -3.47 -18.70 -9.53
C GLY A 182 -3.64 -17.33 -10.22
N PRO A 183 -3.74 -16.23 -9.44
CA PRO A 183 -4.02 -14.89 -9.98
C PRO A 183 -3.06 -14.43 -11.08
N ALA A 184 -1.76 -14.66 -10.96
CA ALA A 184 -0.78 -14.26 -11.96
C ALA A 184 -0.95 -15.05 -13.26
N GLY A 185 -1.06 -16.39 -13.16
CA GLY A 185 -1.23 -17.26 -14.33
C GLY A 185 -2.53 -17.03 -15.05
N LEU A 186 -3.65 -16.93 -14.31
CA LEU A 186 -4.97 -16.68 -14.91
C LEU A 186 -5.08 -15.29 -15.53
N THR A 187 -4.46 -14.27 -14.92
CA THR A 187 -4.39 -12.93 -15.53
C THR A 187 -3.63 -12.95 -16.85
N ALA A 188 -2.46 -13.59 -16.88
CA ALA A 188 -1.71 -13.72 -18.12
C ALA A 188 -2.51 -14.51 -19.17
N GLY A 189 -3.14 -15.60 -18.75
CA GLY A 189 -3.99 -16.41 -19.62
C GLY A 189 -5.15 -15.64 -20.23
N TYR A 190 -5.83 -14.82 -19.43
CA TYR A 190 -6.92 -13.97 -19.88
C TYR A 190 -6.50 -13.04 -21.03
N TYR A 191 -5.43 -12.27 -20.82
CA TYR A 191 -4.96 -11.34 -21.86
C TYR A 191 -4.39 -12.05 -23.08
N LEU A 192 -3.60 -13.11 -22.92
CA LEU A 192 -3.04 -13.88 -24.03
C LEU A 192 -4.12 -14.57 -24.88
N ALA A 193 -5.18 -15.09 -24.26
CA ALA A 193 -6.32 -15.65 -24.98
C ALA A 193 -7.06 -14.57 -25.79
N LYS A 194 -7.20 -13.36 -25.23
CA LYS A 194 -7.79 -12.21 -25.94
C LYS A 194 -6.95 -11.73 -27.12
N GLN A 195 -5.61 -11.91 -27.06
CA GLN A 195 -4.69 -11.68 -28.18
C GLN A 195 -4.72 -12.80 -29.24
N GLY A 196 -5.61 -13.78 -29.09
CA GLY A 196 -5.79 -14.86 -30.04
C GLY A 196 -4.84 -16.04 -29.91
N HIS A 197 -4.06 -16.11 -28.81
CA HIS A 197 -3.22 -17.27 -28.53
C HIS A 197 -4.05 -18.41 -27.95
N LYS A 198 -3.65 -19.65 -28.24
CA LYS A 198 -4.23 -20.85 -27.62
C LYS A 198 -3.58 -21.08 -26.26
N VAL A 199 -4.31 -20.79 -25.17
CA VAL A 199 -3.78 -20.86 -23.81
C VAL A 199 -4.29 -22.09 -23.09
N THR A 200 -3.35 -22.86 -22.49
CA THR A 200 -3.67 -23.97 -21.58
C THR A 200 -3.00 -23.72 -20.25
N ALA A 201 -3.78 -23.61 -19.19
CA ALA A 201 -3.31 -23.50 -17.80
C ALA A 201 -3.34 -24.88 -17.13
N PHE A 202 -2.21 -25.27 -16.54
CA PHE A 202 -2.05 -26.53 -15.80
C PHE A 202 -2.10 -26.24 -14.30
N GLU A 203 -3.03 -26.90 -13.61
CA GLU A 203 -3.21 -26.76 -12.17
C GLU A 203 -3.01 -28.12 -11.48
N SER A 204 -2.16 -28.15 -10.49
CA SER A 204 -1.85 -29.37 -9.73
C SER A 204 -2.97 -29.77 -8.78
N LEU A 205 -3.74 -28.82 -8.30
CA LEU A 205 -4.88 -29.05 -7.41
C LEU A 205 -6.13 -29.45 -8.19
N SER A 206 -7.13 -29.95 -7.45
CA SER A 206 -8.46 -30.27 -7.99
C SER A 206 -9.37 -29.05 -8.18
N ILE A 207 -8.92 -27.86 -7.78
CA ILE A 207 -9.66 -26.59 -7.85
C ILE A 207 -8.76 -25.48 -8.38
N VAL A 208 -9.39 -24.48 -9.02
CA VAL A 208 -8.72 -23.31 -9.62
C VAL A 208 -8.67 -22.16 -8.63
N GLY A 209 -7.69 -21.28 -8.76
CA GLY A 209 -7.58 -20.02 -8.03
C GLY A 209 -6.29 -19.88 -7.23
N GLY A 210 -5.51 -20.96 -7.04
CA GLY A 210 -4.27 -20.90 -6.26
C GLY A 210 -4.52 -20.39 -4.83
N MET A 211 -3.62 -19.56 -4.29
CA MET A 211 -3.70 -19.10 -2.89
C MET A 211 -4.93 -18.26 -2.56
N ILE A 212 -5.57 -17.59 -3.51
CA ILE A 212 -6.86 -16.91 -3.24
C ILE A 212 -7.99 -17.90 -2.94
N ARG A 213 -7.87 -19.15 -3.42
CA ARG A 213 -8.85 -20.21 -3.17
C ARG A 213 -8.53 -21.06 -1.93
N VAL A 214 -7.26 -21.40 -1.73
CA VAL A 214 -6.85 -22.35 -0.70
C VAL A 214 -6.12 -21.72 0.48
N GLY A 215 -5.75 -20.45 0.39
CA GLY A 215 -5.03 -19.74 1.45
C GLY A 215 -5.85 -18.65 2.12
N ILE A 216 -6.91 -18.16 1.46
CA ILE A 216 -7.82 -17.15 2.03
C ILE A 216 -9.11 -17.84 2.44
N PRO A 217 -9.54 -17.69 3.71
CA PRO A 217 -10.74 -18.36 4.21
C PRO A 217 -12.02 -17.89 3.51
N ASP A 218 -12.99 -18.81 3.36
CA ASP A 218 -14.26 -18.57 2.66
C ASP A 218 -15.07 -17.43 3.28
N TYR A 219 -14.94 -17.19 4.58
CA TYR A 219 -15.64 -16.09 5.26
C TYR A 219 -15.10 -14.69 4.87
N ARG A 220 -13.87 -14.60 4.33
CA ARG A 220 -13.32 -13.38 3.74
C ARG A 220 -13.56 -13.29 2.24
N LEU A 221 -13.37 -14.40 1.54
CA LEU A 221 -13.54 -14.49 0.09
C LEU A 221 -14.39 -15.71 -0.26
N PRO A 222 -15.70 -15.56 -0.38
CA PRO A 222 -16.59 -16.67 -0.72
C PRO A 222 -16.21 -17.35 -2.04
N PRO A 223 -16.17 -18.69 -2.12
CA PRO A 223 -15.76 -19.45 -3.30
C PRO A 223 -16.45 -19.02 -4.59
N ARG A 224 -17.75 -18.72 -4.53
CA ARG A 224 -18.53 -18.24 -5.68
C ARG A 224 -17.93 -17.01 -6.35
N ILE A 225 -17.37 -16.10 -5.56
CA ILE A 225 -16.76 -14.86 -6.10
C ILE A 225 -15.58 -15.18 -7.01
N ILE A 226 -14.79 -16.20 -6.63
CA ILE A 226 -13.66 -16.66 -7.43
C ILE A 226 -14.17 -17.41 -8.67
N ASP A 227 -15.21 -18.23 -8.53
CA ASP A 227 -15.78 -19.02 -9.63
C ASP A 227 -16.37 -18.13 -10.71
N ASP A 228 -17.09 -17.07 -10.35
CA ASP A 228 -17.64 -16.10 -11.29
C ASP A 228 -16.53 -15.45 -12.16
N GLU A 229 -15.36 -15.12 -11.57
CA GLU A 229 -14.23 -14.55 -12.34
C GLU A 229 -13.49 -15.60 -13.19
N ILE A 230 -13.37 -16.83 -12.70
CA ILE A 230 -12.77 -17.92 -13.46
C ILE A 230 -13.63 -18.24 -14.68
N ASP A 231 -14.94 -18.18 -14.57
CA ASP A 231 -15.84 -18.42 -15.70
C ASP A 231 -15.72 -17.33 -16.79
N GLU A 232 -15.45 -16.07 -16.41
CA GLU A 232 -15.09 -15.03 -17.38
C GLU A 232 -13.76 -15.34 -18.08
N ILE A 233 -12.75 -15.83 -17.36
CA ILE A 233 -11.45 -16.21 -17.92
C ILE A 233 -11.60 -17.41 -18.88
N LYS A 234 -12.40 -18.41 -18.55
CA LYS A 234 -12.71 -19.51 -19.46
C LYS A 234 -13.46 -19.04 -20.71
N ARG A 235 -14.37 -18.06 -20.57
CA ARG A 235 -15.17 -17.53 -21.68
C ARG A 235 -14.30 -16.90 -22.76
N VAL A 236 -13.19 -16.27 -22.44
CA VAL A 236 -12.25 -15.74 -23.43
C VAL A 236 -11.38 -16.81 -24.10
N GLY A 237 -11.48 -18.08 -23.69
CA GLY A 237 -10.83 -19.21 -24.36
C GLY A 237 -9.65 -19.84 -23.60
N VAL A 238 -9.47 -19.57 -22.33
CA VAL A 238 -8.45 -20.24 -21.51
C VAL A 238 -8.91 -21.67 -21.15
N GLU A 239 -8.17 -22.67 -21.63
CA GLU A 239 -8.35 -24.07 -21.21
C GLU A 239 -7.64 -24.30 -19.87
N ILE A 240 -8.33 -24.88 -18.88
CA ILE A 240 -7.75 -25.19 -17.56
C ILE A 240 -7.75 -26.70 -17.34
N LYS A 241 -6.58 -27.26 -17.06
CA LYS A 241 -6.39 -28.70 -16.75
C LYS A 241 -6.06 -28.88 -15.28
N LEU A 242 -7.03 -29.36 -14.53
CA LEU A 242 -6.90 -29.68 -13.10
C LEU A 242 -6.18 -31.01 -12.87
N ASN A 243 -5.73 -31.24 -11.62
CA ASN A 243 -5.02 -32.45 -11.20
C ASN A 243 -3.83 -32.78 -12.13
N THR A 244 -3.20 -31.74 -12.70
CA THR A 244 -2.15 -31.89 -13.70
C THR A 244 -0.89 -31.17 -13.22
N LYS A 245 -0.06 -31.89 -12.47
CA LYS A 245 1.24 -31.36 -12.03
C LYS A 245 2.23 -31.39 -13.19
N VAL A 246 2.82 -30.24 -13.49
CA VAL A 246 3.91 -30.11 -14.45
C VAL A 246 5.23 -30.41 -13.75
N GLU A 247 5.93 -31.43 -14.19
CA GLU A 247 7.20 -31.85 -13.60
C GLU A 247 8.41 -31.22 -14.31
N SER A 248 8.27 -30.79 -15.56
CA SER A 248 9.36 -30.19 -16.34
C SER A 248 8.82 -29.19 -17.38
N VAL A 249 9.43 -28.01 -17.40
CA VAL A 249 9.18 -26.96 -18.40
C VAL A 249 9.64 -27.42 -19.79
N ASP A 250 10.75 -28.14 -19.89
CA ASP A 250 11.29 -28.68 -21.16
C ASP A 250 10.31 -29.60 -21.86
N LYS A 251 9.54 -30.36 -21.10
CA LYS A 251 8.51 -31.25 -21.67
C LYS A 251 7.45 -30.45 -22.38
N LEU A 252 6.96 -29.35 -21.80
CA LEU A 252 5.96 -28.48 -22.42
C LEU A 252 6.45 -27.87 -23.74
N LEU A 253 7.71 -27.41 -23.80
CA LEU A 253 8.30 -26.89 -25.02
C LEU A 253 8.42 -27.99 -26.10
N LYS A 254 8.79 -29.24 -25.72
CA LYS A 254 8.83 -30.40 -26.62
C LYS A 254 7.45 -30.84 -27.09
N ASP A 255 6.41 -30.65 -26.27
CA ASP A 255 5.02 -30.96 -26.59
C ASP A 255 4.38 -29.90 -27.53
N GLY A 256 5.18 -28.91 -27.97
CA GLY A 256 4.82 -27.94 -29.00
C GLY A 256 4.15 -26.68 -28.48
N TYR A 257 4.39 -26.29 -27.24
CA TYR A 257 4.07 -24.95 -26.75
C TYR A 257 5.16 -23.97 -27.19
N ASP A 258 4.74 -22.83 -27.76
CA ASP A 258 5.65 -21.77 -28.24
C ASP A 258 6.25 -20.95 -27.09
N ALA A 259 5.52 -20.83 -25.99
CA ALA A 259 5.97 -20.15 -24.77
C ALA A 259 5.38 -20.80 -23.51
N VAL A 260 6.10 -20.69 -22.39
CA VAL A 260 5.70 -21.20 -21.07
C VAL A 260 5.79 -20.10 -20.03
N LEU A 261 4.72 -19.92 -19.24
CA LEU A 261 4.73 -19.07 -18.05
C LEU A 261 4.75 -19.93 -16.78
N ILE A 262 5.73 -19.71 -15.91
CA ILE A 262 5.79 -20.31 -14.59
C ILE A 262 5.09 -19.36 -13.60
N ALA A 263 3.94 -19.77 -13.07
CA ALA A 263 3.13 -19.01 -12.14
C ALA A 263 2.65 -19.88 -10.96
N VAL A 264 3.55 -20.72 -10.45
CA VAL A 264 3.27 -21.75 -9.43
C VAL A 264 2.98 -21.17 -8.04
N GLY A 265 3.20 -19.87 -7.83
CA GLY A 265 2.98 -19.20 -6.56
C GLY A 265 3.92 -19.68 -5.45
N ALA A 266 3.52 -19.50 -4.19
CA ALA A 266 4.25 -19.89 -3.00
C ALA A 266 3.34 -20.74 -2.09
N HIS A 267 3.38 -22.06 -2.23
CA HIS A 267 2.47 -22.99 -1.55
C HIS A 267 3.11 -23.75 -0.37
N ARG A 268 4.44 -23.68 -0.24
CA ARG A 268 5.16 -24.38 0.82
C ARG A 268 5.36 -23.47 2.02
N GLY A 269 4.65 -23.75 3.11
CA GLY A 269 4.80 -23.00 4.36
C GLY A 269 6.11 -23.34 5.10
N VAL A 270 6.51 -22.42 5.96
CA VAL A 270 7.72 -22.53 6.77
C VAL A 270 7.40 -23.09 8.15
N LYS A 271 8.21 -24.05 8.59
CA LYS A 271 8.23 -24.55 9.97
C LYS A 271 9.55 -24.12 10.61
N ILE A 272 9.47 -23.46 11.77
CA ILE A 272 10.67 -23.09 12.53
C ILE A 272 11.20 -24.35 13.22
N PRO A 273 12.50 -24.68 13.09
CA PRO A 273 13.09 -25.88 13.72
C PRO A 273 13.36 -25.61 15.21
N LEU A 274 12.29 -25.56 16.02
CA LEU A 274 12.37 -25.45 17.47
C LEU A 274 12.43 -26.85 18.12
N PRO A 275 13.11 -27.02 19.26
CA PRO A 275 12.97 -28.22 20.08
C PRO A 275 11.48 -28.50 20.35
N GLY A 276 11.04 -29.73 20.12
CA GLY A 276 9.63 -30.13 20.26
C GLY A 276 8.75 -29.83 19.04
N SER A 277 9.31 -29.34 17.91
CA SER A 277 8.52 -29.08 16.71
C SER A 277 8.03 -30.34 15.98
N ASP A 278 8.34 -31.52 16.45
CA ASP A 278 7.90 -32.82 15.96
C ASP A 278 6.72 -33.43 16.75
N LEU A 279 6.25 -32.75 17.80
CA LEU A 279 5.10 -33.16 18.59
C LEU A 279 3.78 -33.14 17.78
N ASP A 280 2.85 -33.96 18.17
CA ASP A 280 1.48 -33.90 17.64
C ASP A 280 0.77 -32.60 18.04
N GLY A 281 -0.05 -32.07 17.15
CA GLY A 281 -0.73 -30.78 17.34
C GLY A 281 -0.01 -29.59 16.70
N ILE A 282 1.06 -29.86 15.91
CA ILE A 282 1.78 -28.82 15.15
C ILE A 282 1.30 -28.82 13.71
N LEU A 283 0.87 -27.64 13.24
CA LEU A 283 0.37 -27.40 11.89
C LEU A 283 1.19 -26.32 11.18
N ILE A 284 1.17 -26.36 9.86
CA ILE A 284 1.73 -25.32 8.98
C ILE A 284 0.57 -24.56 8.36
N ALA A 285 0.59 -23.24 8.41
CA ALA A 285 -0.51 -22.37 8.00
C ALA A 285 -1.06 -22.67 6.59
N THR A 286 -0.16 -22.83 5.60
CA THR A 286 -0.57 -23.11 4.21
C THR A 286 -1.29 -24.46 4.07
N ASP A 287 -0.84 -25.47 4.79
CA ASP A 287 -1.46 -26.80 4.75
C ASP A 287 -2.79 -26.78 5.52
N PHE A 288 -2.81 -26.13 6.69
CA PHE A 288 -3.99 -25.95 7.52
C PHE A 288 -5.13 -25.27 6.75
N LEU A 289 -4.87 -24.07 6.16
CA LEU A 289 -5.87 -23.32 5.42
C LEU A 289 -6.32 -24.07 4.16
N ARG A 290 -5.37 -24.68 3.42
CA ARG A 290 -5.68 -25.48 2.24
C ARG A 290 -6.58 -26.68 2.56
N ASP A 291 -6.30 -27.40 3.64
CA ASP A 291 -7.08 -28.57 4.02
C ASP A 291 -8.51 -28.16 4.45
N VAL A 292 -8.67 -27.03 5.16
CA VAL A 292 -9.97 -26.45 5.49
C VAL A 292 -10.72 -26.05 4.20
N ALA A 293 -10.08 -25.34 3.28
CA ALA A 293 -10.68 -24.90 2.01
C ALA A 293 -11.08 -26.08 1.10
N LEU A 294 -10.35 -27.20 1.19
CA LEU A 294 -10.67 -28.44 0.46
C LEU A 294 -11.73 -29.30 1.17
N GLY A 295 -12.28 -28.84 2.30
CA GLY A 295 -13.28 -29.58 3.07
C GLY A 295 -12.76 -30.84 3.76
N LYS A 296 -11.45 -30.97 3.95
CA LYS A 296 -10.86 -32.06 4.68
C LYS A 296 -11.11 -31.91 6.19
N PRO A 297 -11.21 -33.01 6.93
CA PRO A 297 -11.38 -32.94 8.38
C PRO A 297 -10.09 -32.40 9.02
N VAL A 298 -10.14 -31.19 9.52
CA VAL A 298 -9.06 -30.58 10.30
C VAL A 298 -9.51 -30.43 11.74
N LYS A 299 -8.66 -30.83 12.67
CA LYS A 299 -8.91 -30.71 14.10
C LYS A 299 -7.93 -29.75 14.74
N VAL A 300 -8.43 -28.84 15.53
CA VAL A 300 -7.66 -27.98 16.42
C VAL A 300 -8.01 -28.27 17.87
N GLY A 301 -7.08 -28.03 18.78
CA GLY A 301 -7.36 -28.15 20.22
C GLY A 301 -8.16 -26.96 20.74
N LYS A 302 -8.40 -26.90 22.03
CA LYS A 302 -9.13 -25.81 22.69
C LYS A 302 -8.32 -24.51 22.72
N ARG A 303 -7.02 -24.64 22.91
CA ARG A 303 -6.08 -23.50 22.96
C ARG A 303 -5.15 -23.57 21.76
N VAL A 304 -5.20 -22.55 20.92
CA VAL A 304 -4.41 -22.46 19.70
C VAL A 304 -3.44 -21.29 19.81
N VAL A 305 -2.16 -21.53 19.54
CA VAL A 305 -1.17 -20.47 19.37
C VAL A 305 -0.73 -20.46 17.90
N VAL A 306 -0.95 -19.32 17.24
CA VAL A 306 -0.45 -19.06 15.89
C VAL A 306 0.84 -18.26 15.99
N ILE A 307 1.92 -18.80 15.45
CA ILE A 307 3.23 -18.13 15.43
C ILE A 307 3.38 -17.39 14.10
N GLY A 308 3.35 -16.05 14.16
CA GLY A 308 3.48 -15.14 13.03
C GLY A 308 2.40 -14.07 12.96
N GLY A 309 2.83 -12.80 12.87
CA GLY A 309 1.99 -11.59 12.95
C GLY A 309 1.56 -11.01 11.59
N GLY A 310 1.57 -11.81 10.51
CA GLY A 310 1.08 -11.40 9.18
C GLY A 310 -0.40 -11.76 8.97
N ASN A 311 -1.00 -11.33 7.84
CA ASN A 311 -2.41 -11.63 7.50
C ASN A 311 -2.74 -13.12 7.56
N VAL A 312 -1.84 -13.99 7.09
CA VAL A 312 -2.01 -15.45 7.15
C VAL A 312 -2.15 -15.95 8.60
N GLY A 313 -1.45 -15.31 9.55
CA GLY A 313 -1.59 -15.63 10.97
C GLY A 313 -3.00 -15.35 11.50
N PHE A 314 -3.57 -14.21 11.12
CA PHE A 314 -4.96 -13.87 11.47
C PHE A 314 -5.98 -14.76 10.76
N ASP A 315 -5.74 -15.12 9.50
CA ASP A 315 -6.58 -16.09 8.79
C ASP A 315 -6.60 -17.44 9.51
N CYS A 316 -5.44 -17.94 9.97
CA CYS A 316 -5.35 -19.15 10.75
C CYS A 316 -6.05 -19.02 12.11
N ALA A 317 -5.86 -17.91 12.80
CA ALA A 317 -6.45 -17.66 14.12
C ALA A 317 -7.99 -17.62 14.06
N ARG A 318 -8.53 -16.81 13.15
CA ARG A 318 -9.97 -16.65 12.93
C ARG A 318 -10.61 -17.95 12.42
N THR A 319 -9.90 -18.71 11.59
CA THR A 319 -10.35 -20.04 11.15
C THR A 319 -10.38 -21.03 12.33
N SER A 320 -9.40 -20.99 13.24
CA SER A 320 -9.35 -21.86 14.41
C SER A 320 -10.53 -21.62 15.36
N LEU A 321 -10.94 -20.35 15.56
CA LEU A 321 -12.16 -20.02 16.32
C LEU A 321 -13.39 -20.68 15.70
N ARG A 322 -13.55 -20.62 14.37
CA ARG A 322 -14.67 -21.25 13.64
C ARG A 322 -14.65 -22.77 13.67
N LEU A 323 -13.49 -23.37 13.87
CA LEU A 323 -13.33 -24.82 14.08
C LEU A 323 -13.55 -25.26 15.53
N GLY A 324 -13.87 -24.31 16.43
CA GLY A 324 -14.26 -24.60 17.82
C GLY A 324 -13.13 -24.44 18.85
N ALA A 325 -12.03 -23.76 18.52
CA ALA A 325 -11.05 -23.36 19.53
C ALA A 325 -11.71 -22.40 20.54
N GLU A 326 -11.43 -22.60 21.83
CA GLU A 326 -11.97 -21.76 22.92
C GLU A 326 -11.11 -20.53 23.17
N GLU A 327 -9.80 -20.63 22.93
CA GLU A 327 -8.84 -19.57 23.12
C GLU A 327 -7.80 -19.60 22.00
N VAL A 328 -7.65 -18.49 21.28
CA VAL A 328 -6.69 -18.37 20.18
C VAL A 328 -5.78 -17.17 20.40
N ARG A 329 -4.47 -17.41 20.30
CA ARG A 329 -3.43 -16.40 20.41
C ARG A 329 -2.64 -16.29 19.11
N VAL A 330 -2.33 -15.05 18.70
CA VAL A 330 -1.33 -14.75 17.67
C VAL A 330 -0.11 -14.20 18.36
N ALA A 331 1.04 -14.85 18.21
CA ALA A 331 2.29 -14.42 18.82
C ALA A 331 3.36 -14.18 17.74
N CYS A 332 4.10 -13.08 17.82
CA CYS A 332 5.06 -12.68 16.79
C CYS A 332 6.25 -11.87 17.34
N LEU A 333 7.33 -11.81 16.55
CA LEU A 333 8.54 -11.05 16.88
C LEU A 333 8.31 -9.54 16.83
N GLU A 334 7.46 -9.09 15.92
CA GLU A 334 7.19 -7.69 15.66
C GLU A 334 6.51 -7.03 16.87
N SER A 335 6.81 -5.76 17.08
CA SER A 335 6.01 -4.92 17.99
C SER A 335 4.61 -4.70 17.42
N ARG A 336 3.65 -4.33 18.27
CA ARG A 336 2.27 -4.07 17.83
C ARG A 336 2.16 -3.14 16.60
N ARG A 337 3.00 -2.10 16.53
CA ARG A 337 3.02 -1.15 15.41
C ARG A 337 3.80 -1.66 14.19
N GLY A 338 4.64 -2.66 14.37
CA GLY A 338 5.47 -3.23 13.32
C GLY A 338 4.92 -4.54 12.75
N MET A 339 3.74 -4.99 13.19
CA MET A 339 3.12 -6.21 12.66
C MET A 339 2.85 -6.07 11.16
N LEU A 340 3.05 -7.18 10.44
CA LEU A 340 2.90 -7.22 8.98
C LEU A 340 1.45 -7.38 8.51
N ALA A 341 0.55 -7.76 9.40
CA ALA A 341 -0.88 -7.78 9.10
C ALA A 341 -1.43 -6.35 8.97
N SER A 342 -2.41 -6.15 8.09
CA SER A 342 -3.11 -4.88 7.99
C SER A 342 -3.83 -4.54 9.31
N ALA A 343 -4.01 -3.26 9.59
CA ALA A 343 -4.71 -2.82 10.79
C ALA A 343 -6.13 -3.42 10.86
N GLU A 344 -6.83 -3.47 9.73
CA GLU A 344 -8.17 -4.06 9.61
C GLU A 344 -8.20 -5.54 10.03
N GLU A 345 -7.23 -6.36 9.57
CA GLU A 345 -7.18 -7.79 9.94
C GLU A 345 -6.86 -8.01 11.41
N ILE A 346 -6.04 -7.14 11.97
CA ILE A 346 -5.72 -7.18 13.41
C ILE A 346 -6.96 -6.82 14.23
N GLU A 347 -7.64 -5.71 13.88
CA GLU A 347 -8.85 -5.25 14.58
C GLU A 347 -9.99 -6.27 14.48
N GLU A 348 -10.23 -6.81 13.28
CA GLU A 348 -11.26 -7.86 13.10
C GLU A 348 -10.93 -9.14 13.86
N GLY A 349 -9.64 -9.53 13.92
CA GLY A 349 -9.21 -10.66 14.73
C GLY A 349 -9.48 -10.45 16.22
N GLU A 350 -9.15 -9.28 16.74
CA GLU A 350 -9.40 -8.90 18.14
C GLU A 350 -10.89 -8.80 18.45
N HIS A 351 -11.71 -8.24 17.53
CA HIS A 351 -13.16 -8.24 17.68
C HIS A 351 -13.75 -9.65 17.73
N GLU A 352 -13.17 -10.60 17.03
CA GLU A 352 -13.57 -12.01 17.07
C GLU A 352 -13.02 -12.76 18.29
N GLY A 353 -12.18 -12.13 19.11
CA GLY A 353 -11.65 -12.68 20.36
C GLY A 353 -10.25 -13.28 20.26
N VAL A 354 -9.50 -12.98 19.18
CA VAL A 354 -8.09 -13.36 19.07
C VAL A 354 -7.24 -12.50 20.02
N LEU A 355 -6.41 -13.15 20.82
CA LEU A 355 -5.46 -12.51 21.73
C LEU A 355 -4.13 -12.26 21.00
N VAL A 356 -3.68 -11.02 20.95
CA VAL A 356 -2.45 -10.65 20.23
C VAL A 356 -1.29 -10.48 21.22
N HIS A 357 -0.22 -11.24 21.01
CA HIS A 357 1.03 -11.27 21.78
C HIS A 357 2.21 -10.80 20.90
N PRO A 358 2.41 -9.48 20.71
CA PRO A 358 3.54 -8.94 19.95
C PRO A 358 4.82 -9.00 20.76
N SER A 359 5.98 -8.83 20.09
CA SER A 359 7.31 -8.78 20.70
C SER A 359 7.68 -10.06 21.49
N HIS A 360 7.40 -11.24 20.90
CA HIS A 360 7.74 -12.53 21.47
C HIS A 360 8.67 -13.31 20.54
N SER A 361 9.73 -13.88 21.09
CA SER A 361 10.56 -14.90 20.45
C SER A 361 10.26 -16.27 21.05
N PHE A 362 10.60 -17.33 20.34
CA PHE A 362 10.23 -18.69 20.70
C PHE A 362 11.48 -19.54 20.89
N THR A 363 11.60 -20.26 22.00
CA THR A 363 12.78 -21.05 22.36
C THR A 363 12.56 -22.54 22.18
N LYS A 364 11.40 -23.03 22.60
CA LYS A 364 11.03 -24.43 22.47
C LYS A 364 9.52 -24.63 22.54
N ILE A 365 9.04 -25.74 22.00
CA ILE A 365 7.68 -26.21 22.17
C ILE A 365 7.67 -27.24 23.29
N THR A 366 6.78 -27.02 24.26
CA THR A 366 6.59 -27.96 25.37
C THR A 366 5.52 -28.98 25.02
N GLY A 367 5.68 -30.19 25.53
CA GLY A 367 4.72 -31.28 25.27
C GLY A 367 4.55 -32.22 26.46
N ASP A 368 3.42 -32.93 26.46
CA ASP A 368 3.11 -33.99 27.37
C ASP A 368 2.58 -35.19 26.58
N ASN A 369 3.11 -36.39 26.89
CA ASN A 369 2.71 -37.65 26.22
C ASN A 369 2.76 -37.60 24.67
N GLY A 370 3.73 -36.87 24.09
CA GLY A 370 3.87 -36.75 22.64
C GLY A 370 3.00 -35.65 21.98
N HIS A 371 2.15 -34.95 22.74
CA HIS A 371 1.29 -33.88 22.27
C HIS A 371 1.77 -32.52 22.78
N VAL A 372 1.50 -31.48 22.01
CA VAL A 372 1.78 -30.06 22.39
C VAL A 372 1.04 -29.67 23.65
N SER A 373 1.73 -29.01 24.58
CA SER A 373 1.13 -28.40 25.78
C SER A 373 1.34 -26.89 25.87
N GLY A 374 2.25 -26.33 25.06
CA GLY A 374 2.52 -24.90 25.00
C GLY A 374 3.78 -24.56 24.21
N VAL A 375 4.10 -23.29 24.14
CA VAL A 375 5.36 -22.77 23.58
C VAL A 375 6.02 -21.83 24.56
N GLU A 376 7.31 -22.03 24.82
CA GLU A 376 8.12 -21.14 25.65
C GLU A 376 8.56 -19.93 24.85
N CYS A 377 8.28 -18.75 25.39
CA CYS A 377 8.53 -17.46 24.80
C CYS A 377 9.47 -16.62 25.65
N LEU A 378 10.14 -15.69 25.01
CA LEU A 378 10.87 -14.58 25.63
C LEU A 378 10.36 -13.27 25.06
N ASP A 379 10.27 -12.25 25.88
CA ASP A 379 10.00 -10.89 25.40
C ASP A 379 11.15 -10.38 24.53
N VAL A 380 10.82 -9.70 23.44
CA VAL A 380 11.77 -9.17 22.46
C VAL A 380 11.90 -7.66 22.61
N ARG A 381 13.14 -7.18 22.75
CA ARG A 381 13.47 -5.75 22.72
C ARG A 381 13.59 -5.25 21.31
N SER A 382 14.30 -5.99 20.46
CA SER A 382 14.48 -5.70 19.03
C SER A 382 14.89 -6.95 18.27
N PHE A 383 14.71 -6.91 16.96
CA PHE A 383 15.26 -7.91 16.05
C PHE A 383 15.70 -7.27 14.72
N ALA A 384 16.61 -7.90 14.03
CA ALA A 384 17.07 -7.50 12.71
C ALA A 384 17.51 -8.72 11.90
N PHE A 385 17.55 -8.57 10.58
CA PHE A 385 18.20 -9.54 9.69
C PHE A 385 19.61 -9.05 9.36
N ASP A 386 20.58 -9.92 9.48
CA ASP A 386 21.95 -9.62 9.06
C ASP A 386 22.09 -9.62 7.52
N LYS A 387 23.30 -9.31 7.03
CA LYS A 387 23.59 -9.23 5.57
C LYS A 387 23.32 -10.55 4.82
N ASP A 388 23.38 -11.67 5.53
CA ASP A 388 23.11 -12.99 4.99
C ASP A 388 21.63 -13.39 5.11
N GLY A 389 20.80 -12.50 5.66
CA GLY A 389 19.38 -12.72 5.90
C GLY A 389 19.09 -13.65 7.10
N LYS A 390 20.05 -13.80 8.02
CA LYS A 390 19.85 -14.55 9.26
C LYS A 390 19.24 -13.66 10.33
N LEU A 391 18.19 -14.15 10.97
CA LEU A 391 17.49 -13.46 12.06
C LEU A 391 18.39 -13.34 13.29
N GLN A 392 18.53 -12.13 13.79
CA GLN A 392 19.17 -11.77 15.07
C GLN A 392 18.10 -11.21 15.99
N VAL A 393 17.92 -11.79 17.17
CA VAL A 393 16.89 -11.38 18.14
C VAL A 393 17.55 -10.97 19.44
N ASP A 394 17.26 -9.77 19.91
CA ASP A 394 17.62 -9.27 21.24
C ASP A 394 16.46 -9.52 22.20
N SER A 395 16.47 -10.66 22.86
CA SER A 395 15.46 -11.05 23.84
C SER A 395 15.81 -10.53 25.24
N ILE A 396 14.81 -10.32 26.07
CA ILE A 396 14.97 -9.85 27.45
C ILE A 396 15.25 -11.06 28.35
N PRO A 397 16.45 -11.21 28.92
CA PRO A 397 16.74 -12.32 29.82
C PRO A 397 15.86 -12.28 31.06
N GLY A 398 15.36 -13.44 31.50
CA GLY A 398 14.49 -13.56 32.68
C GLY A 398 13.01 -13.28 32.39
N SER A 399 12.64 -13.11 31.11
CA SER A 399 11.23 -12.96 30.67
C SER A 399 10.61 -14.27 30.19
N GLU A 400 11.27 -15.39 30.43
CA GLU A 400 10.80 -16.70 29.99
C GLU A 400 9.40 -17.00 30.55
N HIS A 401 8.48 -17.31 29.68
CA HIS A 401 7.12 -17.71 30.05
C HIS A 401 6.53 -18.67 29.01
N ILE A 402 5.48 -19.38 29.38
CA ILE A 402 4.83 -20.34 28.50
C ILE A 402 3.47 -19.81 28.07
N LEU A 403 3.23 -19.78 26.76
CA LEU A 403 1.90 -19.66 26.20
C LEU A 403 1.32 -21.06 26.07
N PRO A 404 0.30 -21.41 26.88
CA PRO A 404 -0.31 -22.74 26.83
C PRO A 404 -1.04 -22.95 25.51
N ALA A 405 -0.86 -24.13 24.90
CA ALA A 405 -1.44 -24.49 23.63
C ALA A 405 -1.68 -25.99 23.51
N ASP A 406 -2.77 -26.39 22.88
CA ASP A 406 -3.05 -27.75 22.48
C ASP A 406 -2.80 -27.93 20.97
N THR A 407 -2.65 -26.79 20.24
CA THR A 407 -2.27 -26.72 18.83
C THR A 407 -1.39 -25.50 18.58
N ILE A 408 -0.32 -25.69 17.79
CA ILE A 408 0.54 -24.59 17.31
C ILE A 408 0.48 -24.56 15.80
N ILE A 409 0.24 -23.37 15.22
CA ILE A 409 0.22 -23.14 13.77
C ILE A 409 1.36 -22.21 13.38
N PHE A 410 2.31 -22.68 12.56
CA PHE A 410 3.37 -21.85 12.02
C PHE A 410 2.89 -21.05 10.82
N ALA A 411 2.84 -19.72 10.95
CA ALA A 411 2.46 -18.76 9.92
C ALA A 411 3.63 -17.76 9.62
N VAL A 412 4.85 -18.28 9.51
CA VAL A 412 6.11 -17.52 9.46
C VAL A 412 6.71 -17.44 8.06
N GLY A 413 5.86 -17.41 7.06
CA GLY A 413 6.23 -17.27 5.66
C GLY A 413 6.03 -18.56 4.86
N GLN A 414 6.21 -18.41 3.55
CA GLN A 414 6.03 -19.48 2.56
C GLN A 414 6.88 -19.21 1.33
N TRP A 415 7.14 -20.25 0.51
CA TRP A 415 7.93 -20.16 -0.70
C TRP A 415 7.41 -21.05 -1.82
N ALA A 416 7.95 -20.84 -3.04
CA ALA A 416 7.59 -21.63 -4.21
C ALA A 416 8.24 -23.01 -4.20
N GLU A 417 7.56 -24.02 -4.75
CA GLU A 417 8.13 -25.32 -5.08
C GLU A 417 8.65 -25.28 -6.52
N LEU A 418 9.96 -25.25 -6.68
CA LEU A 418 10.62 -25.03 -7.97
C LEU A 418 11.20 -26.31 -8.61
N GLY A 419 10.78 -27.50 -8.18
CA GLY A 419 11.26 -28.77 -8.75
C GLY A 419 11.07 -28.90 -10.26
N LEU A 420 10.10 -28.17 -10.85
CA LEU A 420 9.87 -28.18 -12.31
C LEU A 420 11.00 -27.52 -13.14
N VAL A 421 11.89 -26.77 -12.51
CA VAL A 421 13.07 -26.13 -13.14
C VAL A 421 14.38 -26.71 -12.63
N GLU A 422 14.34 -27.77 -11.83
CA GLU A 422 15.52 -28.43 -11.30
C GLU A 422 16.38 -29.00 -12.45
N GLY A 423 17.71 -28.76 -12.39
CA GLY A 423 18.63 -29.16 -13.44
C GLY A 423 18.64 -28.30 -14.70
N MET A 424 17.95 -27.15 -14.69
CA MET A 424 17.96 -26.18 -15.80
C MET A 424 18.89 -25.01 -15.48
N ASP A 425 20.12 -25.04 -15.96
CA ASP A 425 21.15 -24.03 -15.67
C ASP A 425 20.77 -22.64 -16.21
N GLU A 426 19.92 -22.57 -17.25
CA GLU A 426 19.45 -21.29 -17.82
C GLU A 426 18.44 -20.58 -16.92
N ILE A 427 17.72 -21.28 -16.04
CA ILE A 427 16.74 -20.70 -15.13
C ILE A 427 17.35 -20.56 -13.74
N LYS A 428 17.81 -19.37 -13.45
CA LYS A 428 18.42 -19.08 -12.14
C LYS A 428 17.36 -18.94 -11.06
N THR A 429 17.70 -19.41 -9.87
CA THR A 429 16.88 -19.27 -8.68
C THR A 429 17.65 -18.55 -7.56
N VAL A 430 16.94 -17.74 -6.80
CA VAL A 430 17.49 -17.06 -5.61
C VAL A 430 17.24 -17.95 -4.39
N ARG A 431 18.32 -18.50 -3.82
CA ARG A 431 18.27 -19.40 -2.65
C ARG A 431 17.30 -20.59 -2.81
N GLY A 432 17.03 -21.03 -4.06
CA GLY A 432 16.07 -22.09 -4.35
C GLY A 432 14.62 -21.80 -3.98
N ARG A 433 14.25 -20.51 -3.80
CA ARG A 433 12.92 -20.08 -3.33
C ARG A 433 12.14 -19.26 -4.34
N THR A 434 12.83 -18.46 -5.15
CA THR A 434 12.23 -17.63 -6.20
C THR A 434 13.02 -17.75 -7.50
N ILE A 435 12.38 -17.48 -8.63
CA ILE A 435 12.97 -17.49 -9.96
C ILE A 435 13.46 -16.08 -10.30
N GLU A 436 14.71 -15.98 -10.78
CA GLU A 436 15.26 -14.73 -11.30
C GLU A 436 14.71 -14.46 -12.71
N VAL A 437 14.17 -13.26 -12.92
CA VAL A 437 13.63 -12.82 -14.22
C VAL A 437 14.09 -11.40 -14.51
N ASP A 438 14.05 -11.04 -15.77
CA ASP A 438 14.11 -9.64 -16.18
C ASP A 438 12.86 -8.90 -15.68
N GLU A 439 13.03 -7.76 -15.05
CA GLU A 439 11.93 -7.04 -14.36
C GLU A 439 10.89 -6.48 -15.32
N GLU A 440 11.27 -6.12 -16.53
CA GLU A 440 10.37 -5.53 -17.53
C GLU A 440 9.62 -6.62 -18.31
N THR A 441 10.35 -7.62 -18.77
CA THR A 441 9.82 -8.65 -19.67
C THR A 441 9.34 -9.91 -18.96
N LYS A 442 9.66 -10.08 -17.66
CA LYS A 442 9.40 -11.32 -16.90
C LYS A 442 10.00 -12.58 -17.53
N ALA A 443 10.95 -12.41 -18.46
CA ALA A 443 11.66 -13.50 -19.09
C ALA A 443 12.70 -14.11 -18.13
N THR A 444 12.82 -15.44 -18.13
CA THR A 444 13.93 -16.16 -17.49
C THR A 444 15.14 -16.20 -18.42
N GLY A 445 16.27 -16.75 -17.97
CA GLY A 445 17.41 -17.01 -18.84
C GLY A 445 17.13 -18.02 -19.96
N LYS A 446 16.05 -18.78 -19.88
CA LYS A 446 15.67 -19.78 -20.90
C LYS A 446 14.72 -19.19 -21.91
N LYS A 447 15.08 -19.24 -23.20
CA LYS A 447 14.29 -18.69 -24.29
C LYS A 447 12.87 -19.29 -24.32
N GLY A 448 11.85 -18.43 -24.39
CA GLY A 448 10.45 -18.81 -24.42
C GLY A 448 9.86 -19.19 -23.07
N VAL A 449 10.62 -19.01 -21.98
CA VAL A 449 10.17 -19.28 -20.61
C VAL A 449 10.13 -17.98 -19.79
N PHE A 450 9.00 -17.74 -19.19
CA PHE A 450 8.69 -16.55 -18.36
C PHE A 450 8.28 -17.00 -16.96
N ALA A 451 8.38 -16.11 -15.98
CA ALA A 451 7.85 -16.38 -14.65
C ALA A 451 7.19 -15.12 -14.05
N ALA A 452 6.15 -15.32 -13.25
CA ALA A 452 5.41 -14.22 -12.63
C ALA A 452 4.74 -14.62 -11.29
N GLY A 453 4.32 -13.61 -10.53
CA GLY A 453 3.69 -13.77 -9.22
C GLY A 453 4.69 -14.21 -8.14
N ASP A 454 4.20 -14.85 -7.07
CA ASP A 454 5.00 -15.18 -5.89
C ASP A 454 6.16 -16.17 -6.17
N ALA A 455 6.13 -16.84 -7.31
CA ALA A 455 7.28 -17.64 -7.77
C ALA A 455 8.52 -16.77 -8.09
N VAL A 456 8.34 -15.47 -8.28
CA VAL A 456 9.38 -14.46 -8.59
C VAL A 456 9.62 -13.53 -7.40
N THR A 457 8.55 -12.92 -6.86
CA THR A 457 8.67 -11.92 -5.80
C THR A 457 8.79 -12.50 -4.40
N GLY A 458 8.46 -13.76 -4.21
CA GLY A 458 8.06 -14.29 -2.92
C GLY A 458 6.61 -13.89 -2.62
N THR A 459 6.15 -14.12 -1.40
CA THR A 459 4.77 -13.81 -0.99
C THR A 459 4.49 -12.32 -1.06
N ASP A 460 3.45 -11.94 -1.81
CA ASP A 460 3.06 -10.54 -2.02
C ASP A 460 1.52 -10.43 -2.12
N LEU A 461 1.03 -9.22 -2.39
CA LEU A 461 -0.39 -8.91 -2.52
C LEU A 461 -1.00 -9.53 -3.79
N VAL A 462 -2.28 -9.88 -3.73
CA VAL A 462 -3.02 -10.38 -4.90
C VAL A 462 -2.94 -9.43 -6.10
N ILE A 463 -3.01 -8.12 -5.84
CA ILE A 463 -2.95 -7.11 -6.91
C ILE A 463 -1.58 -7.04 -7.58
N THR A 464 -0.49 -7.31 -6.85
CA THR A 464 0.87 -7.42 -7.38
C THR A 464 1.00 -8.65 -8.28
N ALA A 465 0.43 -9.79 -7.86
CA ALA A 465 0.41 -11.00 -8.68
C ALA A 465 -0.38 -10.79 -10.00
N ILE A 466 -1.53 -10.11 -9.95
CA ILE A 466 -2.32 -9.73 -11.14
C ILE A 466 -1.50 -8.81 -12.06
N ALA A 467 -0.84 -7.80 -11.51
CA ALA A 467 0.02 -6.88 -12.26
C ALA A 467 1.19 -7.62 -12.94
N ALA A 468 1.82 -8.56 -12.22
CA ALA A 468 2.90 -9.38 -12.78
C ALA A 468 2.40 -10.27 -13.93
N GLY A 469 1.21 -10.87 -13.78
CA GLY A 469 0.56 -11.64 -14.84
C GLY A 469 0.27 -10.80 -16.09
N ARG A 470 -0.18 -9.55 -15.90
CA ARG A 470 -0.40 -8.60 -16.98
C ARG A 470 0.90 -8.23 -17.71
N LYS A 471 1.96 -7.92 -16.98
CA LYS A 471 3.30 -7.65 -17.55
C LYS A 471 3.83 -8.85 -18.33
N ALA A 472 3.68 -10.06 -17.77
CA ALA A 472 4.07 -11.28 -18.45
C ALA A 472 3.28 -11.49 -19.76
N ALA A 473 1.98 -11.20 -19.78
CA ALA A 473 1.16 -11.31 -20.99
C ALA A 473 1.66 -10.38 -22.10
N ILE A 474 1.95 -9.10 -21.77
CA ILE A 474 2.52 -8.12 -22.71
C ILE A 474 3.83 -8.63 -23.33
N ALA A 475 4.74 -9.11 -22.48
CA ALA A 475 6.05 -9.58 -22.93
C ALA A 475 5.95 -10.87 -23.76
N MET A 476 5.09 -11.79 -23.34
CA MET A 476 4.86 -13.06 -24.05
C MET A 476 4.20 -12.83 -25.40
N ASP A 477 3.21 -11.91 -25.50
CA ASP A 477 2.59 -11.57 -26.76
C ASP A 477 3.63 -11.00 -27.75
N LYS A 478 4.48 -10.06 -27.31
CA LYS A 478 5.59 -9.54 -28.11
C LYS A 478 6.57 -10.66 -28.56
N TYR A 479 6.91 -11.56 -27.65
CA TYR A 479 7.77 -12.71 -27.97
C TYR A 479 7.16 -13.61 -29.05
N LEU A 480 5.82 -13.75 -29.05
CA LEU A 480 5.09 -14.58 -29.98
C LEU A 480 4.78 -13.87 -31.32
N GLY A 481 5.17 -12.60 -31.44
CA GLY A 481 5.05 -11.80 -32.67
C GLY A 481 3.90 -10.79 -32.68
N GLY A 482 3.22 -10.60 -31.53
CA GLY A 482 2.26 -9.51 -31.33
C GLY A 482 2.93 -8.18 -31.00
N ASP A 483 2.13 -7.14 -30.81
CA ASP A 483 2.60 -5.79 -30.46
C ASP A 483 2.64 -5.53 -28.93
N GLY A 484 2.02 -6.41 -28.15
CA GLY A 484 1.87 -6.28 -26.70
C GLY A 484 0.79 -5.30 -26.26
N ASP A 485 -0.05 -4.81 -27.16
CA ASP A 485 -1.17 -3.92 -26.82
C ASP A 485 -2.37 -4.74 -26.31
N ILE A 486 -2.37 -4.98 -25.01
CA ILE A 486 -3.46 -5.67 -24.31
C ILE A 486 -4.45 -4.71 -23.66
N ASP A 487 -4.28 -3.39 -23.87
CA ASP A 487 -5.14 -2.38 -23.26
C ASP A 487 -6.50 -2.30 -23.95
N GLU A 488 -7.53 -2.08 -23.16
CA GLU A 488 -8.91 -1.97 -23.63
C GLU A 488 -9.57 -0.72 -23.06
N VAL A 489 -10.54 -0.19 -23.79
CA VAL A 489 -11.44 0.86 -23.35
C VAL A 489 -12.84 0.26 -23.30
N LEU A 490 -13.26 -0.18 -22.12
CA LEU A 490 -14.54 -0.88 -21.90
C LEU A 490 -15.64 0.06 -21.46
N ALA A 491 -15.31 1.11 -20.71
CA ALA A 491 -16.24 2.15 -20.31
C ALA A 491 -16.42 3.19 -21.44
N PRO A 492 -17.58 3.85 -21.52
CA PRO A 492 -17.75 4.99 -22.42
C PRO A 492 -16.74 6.09 -22.14
N VAL A 493 -16.36 6.81 -23.20
CA VAL A 493 -15.59 8.06 -23.02
C VAL A 493 -16.50 9.06 -22.32
N GLU A 494 -16.07 9.53 -21.16
CA GLU A 494 -16.80 10.54 -20.41
C GLU A 494 -16.64 11.92 -21.07
N ALA A 495 -17.73 12.67 -21.16
CA ALA A 495 -17.62 14.09 -21.40
C ALA A 495 -16.81 14.75 -20.27
N MET A 496 -15.99 15.76 -20.58
CA MET A 496 -15.23 16.47 -19.56
C MET A 496 -16.17 16.94 -18.45
N PRO A 497 -15.91 16.52 -17.20
CA PRO A 497 -16.81 16.85 -16.12
C PRO A 497 -16.75 18.36 -15.85
N THR A 498 -17.93 18.97 -15.78
CA THR A 498 -18.07 20.32 -15.25
C THR A 498 -17.62 20.32 -13.79
N ARG A 499 -17.10 21.45 -13.36
CA ARG A 499 -16.63 21.64 -12.00
C ARG A 499 -17.73 21.31 -10.98
N VAL A 500 -17.38 20.51 -10.00
CA VAL A 500 -18.21 20.29 -8.80
C VAL A 500 -17.64 21.17 -7.69
N GLU A 501 -18.50 21.87 -6.98
CA GLU A 501 -18.12 22.59 -5.77
C GLU A 501 -17.43 21.63 -4.80
N GLY A 502 -16.28 22.00 -4.35
CA GLY A 502 -15.33 21.34 -3.46
C GLY A 502 -15.75 20.08 -2.67
N PRO A 503 -14.81 19.43 -1.99
CA PRO A 503 -15.11 18.18 -1.29
C PRO A 503 -16.18 18.41 -0.21
N ARG A 504 -17.21 17.56 -0.19
CA ARG A 504 -18.19 17.54 0.91
C ARG A 504 -17.48 17.16 2.21
N GLU A 505 -17.80 17.83 3.30
CA GLU A 505 -17.51 17.35 4.64
C GLU A 505 -18.46 16.18 4.92
N ALA A 506 -17.93 14.97 4.93
CA ALA A 506 -18.66 13.76 5.24
C ALA A 506 -17.70 12.71 5.85
N PHE A 507 -18.21 11.89 6.72
CA PHE A 507 -17.42 10.80 7.33
C PHE A 507 -17.34 9.62 6.37
N ARG A 508 -16.20 8.91 6.40
CA ARG A 508 -16.05 7.63 5.73
C ARG A 508 -17.06 6.64 6.31
N PRO A 509 -17.85 5.95 5.50
CA PRO A 509 -18.80 4.97 6.00
C PRO A 509 -18.06 3.77 6.61
N GLU A 510 -18.59 3.25 7.70
CA GLU A 510 -18.16 1.97 8.23
C GLU A 510 -18.66 0.85 7.32
N ILE A 511 -17.77 -0.11 7.00
CA ILE A 511 -18.15 -1.27 6.22
C ILE A 511 -18.98 -2.19 7.12
N PRO A 512 -20.21 -2.56 6.73
CA PRO A 512 -21.07 -3.36 7.56
C PRO A 512 -20.62 -4.83 7.60
N PHE A 513 -20.82 -5.46 8.74
CA PHE A 513 -20.55 -6.88 8.96
C PHE A 513 -21.75 -7.57 9.56
N ILE A 514 -21.87 -8.88 9.35
CA ILE A 514 -22.86 -9.68 10.08
C ILE A 514 -22.56 -9.68 11.60
N PRO A 515 -23.54 -9.91 12.48
CA PRO A 515 -23.36 -9.91 13.94
C PRO A 515 -22.24 -10.85 14.40
N LEU A 516 -21.44 -10.45 15.39
CA LEU A 516 -20.27 -11.19 15.88
C LEU A 516 -20.57 -12.65 16.22
N LYS A 517 -21.68 -12.93 16.90
CA LYS A 517 -22.08 -14.29 17.26
C LYS A 517 -22.28 -15.18 16.03
N GLU A 518 -22.79 -14.62 14.95
CA GLU A 518 -22.99 -15.33 13.69
C GLU A 518 -21.67 -15.54 12.96
N ARG A 519 -20.75 -14.54 12.98
CA ARG A 519 -19.42 -14.65 12.36
C ARG A 519 -18.65 -15.87 12.88
N LEU A 520 -18.67 -16.11 14.18
CA LEU A 520 -17.93 -17.19 14.82
C LEU A 520 -18.49 -18.60 14.51
N SER A 521 -19.72 -18.68 14.03
CA SER A 521 -20.39 -19.96 13.73
C SER A 521 -20.48 -20.28 12.24
N THR A 522 -19.90 -19.43 11.35
CA THR A 522 -20.06 -19.59 9.92
C THR A 522 -18.75 -19.42 9.15
N PHE A 523 -18.65 -20.12 8.02
CA PHE A 523 -17.65 -19.86 6.97
C PHE A 523 -18.22 -19.05 5.78
N LYS A 524 -19.47 -18.59 5.86
CA LYS A 524 -20.03 -17.69 4.85
C LYS A 524 -19.39 -16.31 4.97
N GLY A 525 -19.42 -15.53 3.88
CA GLY A 525 -18.90 -14.17 3.86
C GLY A 525 -19.44 -13.32 5.01
N VAL A 526 -18.53 -12.70 5.76
CA VAL A 526 -18.89 -11.92 6.97
C VAL A 526 -18.98 -10.42 6.72
N GLU A 527 -18.23 -9.90 5.76
CA GLU A 527 -18.30 -8.49 5.32
C GLU A 527 -19.47 -8.33 4.36
N LEU A 528 -20.29 -7.31 4.59
CA LEU A 528 -21.43 -6.95 3.74
C LEU A 528 -21.04 -5.83 2.78
N SER A 529 -21.86 -5.59 1.75
CA SER A 529 -21.68 -4.47 0.84
C SER A 529 -22.18 -3.17 1.43
N LEU A 530 -21.69 -2.06 0.88
CA LEU A 530 -22.29 -0.74 1.14
C LEU A 530 -23.67 -0.67 0.47
N GLU A 531 -24.61 -0.03 1.14
CA GLU A 531 -25.88 0.36 0.52
C GLU A 531 -25.64 1.42 -0.56
N GLU A 532 -26.49 1.45 -1.59
CA GLU A 532 -26.33 2.30 -2.76
C GLU A 532 -26.15 3.77 -2.39
N GLN A 533 -26.99 4.28 -1.49
CA GLN A 533 -26.91 5.68 -1.05
C GLN A 533 -25.56 5.98 -0.39
N LEU A 534 -25.09 5.12 0.52
CA LEU A 534 -23.81 5.28 1.20
C LEU A 534 -22.62 5.19 0.23
N ALA A 535 -22.71 4.30 -0.78
CA ALA A 535 -21.66 4.16 -1.80
C ALA A 535 -21.57 5.42 -2.67
N VAL A 536 -22.70 6.02 -3.03
CA VAL A 536 -22.72 7.28 -3.80
C VAL A 536 -22.18 8.43 -2.95
N GLU A 537 -22.63 8.58 -1.71
CA GLU A 537 -22.16 9.61 -0.79
C GLU A 537 -20.65 9.50 -0.53
N GLU A 538 -20.13 8.28 -0.35
CA GLU A 538 -18.70 8.03 -0.20
C GLU A 538 -17.92 8.38 -1.47
N ALA A 539 -18.46 8.03 -2.63
CA ALA A 539 -17.84 8.37 -3.91
C ALA A 539 -17.81 9.89 -4.18
N GLU A 540 -18.81 10.63 -3.70
CA GLU A 540 -18.87 12.09 -3.78
C GLU A 540 -17.82 12.79 -2.90
N ARG A 541 -17.27 12.12 -1.87
CA ARG A 541 -16.15 12.63 -1.07
C ARG A 541 -14.85 12.72 -1.86
N CYS A 542 -14.73 12.04 -3.01
CA CYS A 542 -13.51 11.99 -3.81
C CYS A 542 -13.06 13.39 -4.26
N LEU A 543 -11.78 13.71 -4.07
CA LEU A 543 -11.17 14.98 -4.49
C LEU A 543 -10.95 15.09 -6.00
N ARG A 544 -11.15 14.01 -6.74
CA ARG A 544 -10.92 13.95 -8.20
C ARG A 544 -9.53 14.43 -8.59
N CYS A 545 -8.51 13.82 -8.00
CA CYS A 545 -7.11 14.19 -8.20
C CYS A 545 -6.61 14.00 -9.66
N ASP A 546 -7.38 13.29 -10.48
CA ASP A 546 -7.19 13.11 -11.93
C ASP A 546 -7.65 14.30 -12.78
N LEU A 547 -8.31 15.30 -12.15
CA LEU A 547 -8.88 16.46 -12.82
C LEU A 547 -8.20 17.73 -12.30
N ALA A 548 -7.46 18.40 -13.15
CA ALA A 548 -6.85 19.69 -12.82
C ALA A 548 -7.69 20.84 -13.36
N TYR A 549 -7.97 21.82 -12.48
CA TYR A 549 -8.57 23.10 -12.83
C TYR A 549 -7.53 24.18 -12.53
N HIS A 550 -6.51 24.32 -13.37
CA HIS A 550 -5.41 25.25 -13.12
C HIS A 550 -5.95 26.66 -12.89
N PRO A 551 -5.67 27.29 -11.74
CA PRO A 551 -6.21 28.60 -11.42
C PRO A 551 -5.80 29.67 -12.45
N GLU A 552 -6.79 30.32 -13.05
CA GLU A 552 -6.59 31.52 -13.87
C GLU A 552 -6.17 32.70 -13.00
N LYS A 553 -6.76 32.79 -11.80
CA LYS A 553 -6.42 33.76 -10.77
C LYS A 553 -6.16 33.04 -9.44
N TYR A 554 -5.06 33.38 -8.80
CA TYR A 554 -4.75 33.01 -7.42
C TYR A 554 -4.23 34.27 -6.71
N GLN A 555 -4.97 34.79 -5.76
CA GLN A 555 -4.69 36.04 -5.09
C GLN A 555 -4.72 35.87 -3.58
N VAL A 556 -3.78 36.50 -2.87
CA VAL A 556 -3.70 36.50 -1.41
C VAL A 556 -3.59 37.92 -0.89
N ASP A 557 -4.56 38.37 -0.12
CA ASP A 557 -4.52 39.68 0.54
C ASP A 557 -3.71 39.60 1.86
N THR A 558 -2.39 39.84 1.76
CA THR A 558 -1.51 39.76 2.91
C THR A 558 -1.69 40.90 3.92
N ARG A 559 -2.43 41.97 3.58
CA ARG A 559 -2.79 43.06 4.52
C ARG A 559 -3.66 42.58 5.67
N LYS A 560 -4.48 41.56 5.40
CA LYS A 560 -5.39 40.95 6.35
C LYS A 560 -4.92 39.58 6.85
N CYS A 561 -3.95 38.98 6.17
CA CYS A 561 -3.46 37.66 6.50
C CYS A 561 -2.81 37.65 7.90
N ILE A 562 -3.26 36.73 8.76
CA ILE A 562 -2.69 36.51 10.10
C ILE A 562 -1.54 35.49 10.12
N PHE A 563 -1.15 35.03 8.95
CA PHE A 563 -0.09 34.02 8.77
C PHE A 563 -0.25 32.76 9.66
N CYS A 564 -1.48 32.31 9.87
CA CYS A 564 -1.77 31.15 10.73
C CYS A 564 -1.27 29.83 10.12
N GLY A 565 -1.12 29.75 8.79
CA GLY A 565 -0.61 28.58 8.08
C GLY A 565 -1.68 27.51 7.76
N LEU A 566 -2.93 27.70 8.18
CA LEU A 566 -4.00 26.72 7.93
C LEU A 566 -4.18 26.39 6.45
N CYS A 567 -3.99 27.36 5.54
CA CYS A 567 -4.07 27.13 4.10
C CYS A 567 -2.97 26.19 3.59
N VAL A 568 -1.80 26.19 4.23
CA VAL A 568 -0.69 25.31 3.91
C VAL A 568 -0.95 23.90 4.45
N GLU A 569 -1.34 23.81 5.73
CA GLU A 569 -1.68 22.53 6.37
C GLU A 569 -2.84 21.80 5.70
N SER A 570 -3.85 22.55 5.23
CA SER A 570 -5.04 21.99 4.60
C SER A 570 -4.86 21.63 3.13
N CYS A 571 -3.72 21.96 2.51
CA CYS A 571 -3.51 21.67 1.10
C CYS A 571 -3.19 20.17 0.89
N PRO A 572 -4.11 19.35 0.32
CA PRO A 572 -3.89 17.91 0.19
C PRO A 572 -2.88 17.57 -0.92
N PHE A 573 -2.49 18.56 -1.73
CA PHE A 573 -1.57 18.39 -2.85
C PHE A 573 -0.17 18.96 -2.58
N ASP A 574 0.07 19.47 -1.37
CA ASP A 574 1.32 20.13 -1.01
C ASP A 574 1.74 21.22 -2.03
N ALA A 575 0.73 21.97 -2.52
CA ALA A 575 0.93 23.03 -3.49
C ALA A 575 1.21 24.39 -2.84
N LEU A 576 1.02 24.53 -1.52
CA LEU A 576 1.25 25.77 -0.78
C LEU A 576 2.35 25.58 0.26
N PHE A 577 3.21 26.58 0.39
CA PHE A 577 4.31 26.61 1.32
C PHE A 577 4.38 27.97 2.00
N LEU A 578 4.82 28.00 3.27
CA LEU A 578 5.36 29.20 3.87
C LEU A 578 6.85 29.21 3.67
N GLY A 579 7.39 30.29 3.12
CA GLY A 579 8.83 30.52 3.09
C GLY A 579 9.37 30.82 4.49
N TYR A 580 10.67 30.94 4.62
CA TYR A 580 11.33 31.32 5.88
C TYR A 580 11.61 32.82 5.98
N VAL A 581 11.31 33.59 4.91
CA VAL A 581 11.47 35.04 4.89
C VAL A 581 10.33 35.69 5.67
N TYR A 582 10.66 36.64 6.53
CA TYR A 582 9.72 37.34 7.41
C TYR A 582 9.46 38.80 7.03
N GLU A 583 10.29 39.36 6.15
CA GLU A 583 10.18 40.77 5.75
C GLU A 583 9.16 40.93 4.61
N GLN A 584 8.11 41.69 4.86
CA GLN A 584 7.18 42.17 3.84
C GLN A 584 6.95 43.66 4.07
N ALA A 585 7.56 44.49 3.25
CA ALA A 585 7.34 45.93 3.25
C ALA A 585 7.08 46.39 1.81
N ALA A 586 6.07 47.22 1.66
CA ALA A 586 5.69 47.78 0.37
C ALA A 586 5.42 49.29 0.51
N TYR A 587 5.66 50.03 -0.53
CA TYR A 587 5.39 51.46 -0.57
C TYR A 587 3.90 51.78 -0.75
N ARG A 588 3.17 50.85 -1.37
CA ARG A 588 1.72 50.99 -1.62
C ARG A 588 0.98 49.80 -1.04
N ASN A 589 -0.15 50.12 -0.44
CA ASN A 589 -0.99 49.09 0.19
C ASN A 589 -1.48 48.00 -0.79
N GLN A 590 -1.61 48.32 -2.08
CA GLN A 590 -2.03 47.38 -3.11
C GLN A 590 -0.96 46.34 -3.44
N GLU A 591 0.32 46.65 -3.25
CA GLU A 591 1.43 45.74 -3.48
C GLU A 591 1.48 44.58 -2.46
N LEU A 592 0.70 44.66 -1.37
CA LEU A 592 0.51 43.61 -0.38
C LEU A 592 -0.62 42.65 -0.74
N VAL A 593 -1.31 42.87 -1.87
CA VAL A 593 -2.24 41.90 -2.46
C VAL A 593 -1.48 41.11 -3.52
N LEU A 594 -0.98 39.97 -3.10
CA LEU A 594 -0.11 39.15 -3.94
C LEU A 594 -0.93 38.38 -4.98
N GLN A 595 -0.52 38.46 -6.23
CA GLN A 595 -1.08 37.71 -7.36
C GLN A 595 -0.34 36.38 -7.51
N LYS A 596 -0.84 35.50 -8.38
CA LYS A 596 -0.21 34.17 -8.61
C LYS A 596 1.25 34.28 -9.04
N GLU A 597 1.60 35.31 -9.81
CA GLU A 597 2.96 35.57 -10.26
C GLU A 597 3.90 35.95 -9.11
N ASP A 598 3.39 36.66 -8.10
CA ASP A 598 4.16 37.09 -6.92
C ASP A 598 4.45 35.95 -5.95
N ILE A 599 3.60 34.95 -5.94
CA ILE A 599 3.67 33.78 -5.02
C ILE A 599 4.10 32.52 -5.73
N LYS A 600 4.22 32.52 -7.05
CA LYS A 600 4.68 31.35 -7.80
C LYS A 600 6.01 30.87 -7.24
N ARG A 601 6.11 29.56 -7.00
CA ARG A 601 7.31 28.95 -6.45
C ARG A 601 8.50 29.20 -7.34
N ASP A 602 9.51 29.88 -6.80
CA ASP A 602 10.80 30.11 -7.44
C ASP A 602 11.86 29.32 -6.67
N GLU A 603 12.84 28.76 -7.36
CA GLU A 603 14.01 28.11 -6.77
C GLU A 603 14.79 29.01 -5.79
N LYS A 604 14.67 30.32 -5.94
CA LYS A 604 15.27 31.33 -5.06
C LYS A 604 14.63 31.42 -3.67
N VAL A 605 13.40 30.92 -3.51
CA VAL A 605 12.67 30.94 -2.23
C VAL A 605 12.26 29.52 -1.86
N PRO A 606 13.18 28.73 -1.32
CA PRO A 606 12.84 27.37 -0.91
C PRO A 606 11.82 27.40 0.23
N PRO A 607 10.94 26.37 0.30
CA PRO A 607 9.93 26.29 1.34
C PRO A 607 10.53 26.16 2.73
N SER A 608 9.78 26.63 3.74
CA SER A 608 10.08 26.34 5.14
C SER A 608 9.85 24.86 5.46
N GLY A 609 10.68 24.29 6.30
CA GLY A 609 10.45 22.93 6.85
C GLY A 609 9.41 22.87 7.97
N TYR A 610 8.64 23.92 8.22
CA TYR A 610 7.69 23.97 9.34
C TYR A 610 6.53 22.99 9.16
N TYR A 611 5.90 22.97 7.97
CA TYR A 611 4.80 22.05 7.61
C TYR A 611 5.24 20.92 6.66
N HIS A 612 6.50 20.87 6.30
CA HIS A 612 7.06 19.94 5.34
C HIS A 612 8.23 19.19 5.99
N PRO A 613 7.96 18.12 6.77
CA PRO A 613 8.99 17.37 7.49
C PRO A 613 10.06 16.82 6.55
N GLU A 614 9.73 16.45 5.31
CA GLU A 614 10.66 15.99 4.28
C GLU A 614 11.70 17.06 3.91
N VAL A 615 11.32 18.34 3.94
CA VAL A 615 12.26 19.45 3.75
C VAL A 615 13.12 19.63 5.02
N ALA A 616 12.52 19.41 6.20
CA ALA A 616 13.19 19.56 7.49
C ALA A 616 14.22 18.45 7.77
N GLU A 617 13.99 17.24 7.29
CA GLU A 617 14.90 16.09 7.49
C GLU A 617 16.28 16.33 6.86
N ASN A 618 16.32 16.99 5.71
CA ASN A 618 17.55 17.32 4.99
C ASN A 618 18.25 18.59 5.49
N LEU A 619 17.67 19.29 6.48
CA LEU A 619 18.27 20.49 7.03
C LEU A 619 19.08 20.16 8.30
N PRO A 620 20.25 20.84 8.51
CA PRO A 620 20.98 20.71 9.76
C PRO A 620 20.09 20.98 10.97
N LYS A 621 20.30 20.26 12.07
CA LYS A 621 19.62 20.55 13.35
C LYS A 621 20.02 21.96 13.78
N GLN A 622 19.09 22.90 13.67
CA GLN A 622 19.28 24.29 14.04
C GLN A 622 18.34 24.65 15.18
N THR A 623 18.81 25.47 16.10
CA THR A 623 17.95 26.17 17.06
C THR A 623 17.26 27.34 16.36
N LEU A 624 16.17 27.87 16.95
CA LEU A 624 15.45 29.04 16.43
C LEU A 624 16.35 30.29 16.27
N LEU A 625 17.48 30.34 16.97
CA LEU A 625 18.49 31.36 16.84
C LEU A 625 19.72 30.73 16.19
N VAL A 626 20.01 31.12 14.95
CA VAL A 626 21.27 30.79 14.30
C VAL A 626 22.32 31.74 14.86
N TYR A 627 23.09 31.25 15.82
CA TYR A 627 24.37 31.92 16.12
C TYR A 627 25.30 31.65 14.95
N ASN A 628 25.65 32.71 14.20
CA ASN A 628 26.75 32.65 13.25
C ASN A 628 28.01 32.22 14.02
N GLU A 629 28.39 30.97 13.96
CA GLU A 629 29.76 30.59 14.25
C GLU A 629 30.62 31.40 13.29
N LYS A 630 31.35 32.37 13.83
CA LYS A 630 32.35 33.08 13.05
C LYS A 630 33.12 32.02 12.30
N LYS A 631 33.08 32.07 10.96
CA LYS A 631 33.97 31.29 10.10
C LYS A 631 35.35 31.45 10.69
N GLY A 632 35.85 30.45 11.39
CA GLY A 632 37.18 30.43 11.93
C GLY A 632 38.10 30.71 10.72
N LYS A 633 38.89 31.75 10.80
CA LYS A 633 39.96 32.01 9.85
C LYS A 633 40.76 30.72 9.76
N GLY A 634 40.61 30.00 8.66
CA GLY A 634 41.50 28.90 8.36
C GLY A 634 42.94 29.45 8.47
N LYS A 635 43.68 28.85 9.36
CA LYS A 635 45.14 28.99 9.29
C LYS A 635 45.58 28.27 8.02
N ALA A 636 46.32 29.03 7.23
CA ALA A 636 47.05 28.52 6.09
C ALA A 636 47.98 27.37 6.48
#